data_7deab1bf8873511eff24ad8a688929f5
#
_entry.id   7deab1bf8873511eff24ad8a688929f5
#
_cell.length_a   1.000
_cell.length_b   1.000
_cell.length_c   1.000
_cell.angle_alpha   90.00
_cell.angle_beta   90.00
_cell.angle_gamma   90.00
#
_symmetry.space_group_name_H-M   'P 1'
#
loop_
_entity.id
_entity.type
_entity.pdbx_description
1 polymer ?
#
loop_
_entity_poly.entity_id
_entity_poly.type
_entity_poly.pdbx_seq_one_letter_code
_entity_poly.pdbx_strand_id
1 'polypeptide(L)'
;MALGVIILLGQQFFLSRKSMSPRRSIQQVYDSQVIEVTPTDNKTFVLREFKKWIVVDALTTPCDDVAGFMQNDQWAVVVVTESPVDLQTCNSPGCILFTWEMCKRDLGRLETVQALTQPSTLCGYLLAMVNGAKVIADASCDVPIRDMENTFEVSEDKSSGLWYNTTSAFNPFEHWGLTNTYPHEYELLNMSAPSVNSHVMYVSDLSSMTIKQGVAISKKTCVTNLYNPEKSSLMPVNSPVAIGANTLVSLQTGPTIFTYDSFPSMLLPRSETRDQMLFRTLLIHVLKKMKVVNFAYYKVDPKTPSKCDVHESAGDKDQSFVLQCVNSIECDANVWDETCLRNTVLGVLECLNLGSEAWLLNAWMTDLDFIGFKGSYEKASEPTRNLFGISYNFNKEFMMMQNNSELARVEQHITKNFSRICSSPLKQSMWEPVITDILLVVIINYETLYSTIPYMEYVHRRYFKYIMYCGPSLDSFVKYSDQADLGHVTFVSGMTRSWLFMYECVTHAMKLRLPVKGYMQMGEDVLVNTWLLASLPKDQIWIPGGFTKRDMYKINKLEKWYHWNSPVGQRGVINAFATLTNSSVSVPDGTSRAFALKSHYFAKRFLSNYKSNLGVNYIIHRATDLFYIPDVLRDDYIMASELFRQHETMIEIALPVIHYGLSNRKNVTYLKGASLWAQDRLRPWTYYHDTGIHFVHPVKLKMVTNSTEGKDFICETYLSKYVKESDVLRLKL
;
A
#
# COMPACT_ATOMS: atom_id res chain seq x y z
N MET A 1 -27.57 -41.43 5.60
CA MET A 1 -28.97 -41.46 5.11
C MET A 1 -29.81 -40.25 5.55
N ALA A 2 -29.42 -39.46 6.54
CA ALA A 2 -30.17 -38.27 6.95
C ALA A 2 -29.91 -37.02 6.07
N LEU A 3 -28.75 -36.90 5.47
CA LEU A 3 -28.39 -35.74 4.60
C LEU A 3 -29.14 -35.76 3.25
N GLY A 4 -29.51 -36.91 2.73
CA GLY A 4 -30.20 -37.03 1.44
C GLY A 4 -31.67 -36.61 1.44
N VAL A 5 -32.31 -36.52 2.61
CA VAL A 5 -33.73 -36.17 2.74
C VAL A 5 -33.94 -34.67 2.78
N ILE A 6 -32.96 -33.92 3.31
CA ILE A 6 -33.03 -32.43 3.41
C ILE A 6 -32.86 -31.79 2.05
N ILE A 7 -32.01 -32.36 1.17
CA ILE A 7 -31.82 -31.85 -0.20
C ILE A 7 -33.06 -32.06 -1.06
N LEU A 8 -33.79 -33.14 -0.87
CA LEU A 8 -35.03 -33.43 -1.62
C LEU A 8 -36.23 -32.54 -1.21
N LEU A 9 -36.30 -32.10 0.05
CA LEU A 9 -37.35 -31.20 0.50
C LEU A 9 -37.10 -29.75 0.05
N GLY A 10 -35.84 -29.34 -0.06
CA GLY A 10 -35.48 -28.04 -0.64
C GLY A 10 -35.83 -27.92 -2.13
N GLN A 11 -35.64 -28.98 -2.90
CA GLN A 11 -35.97 -28.97 -4.34
C GLN A 11 -37.47 -28.97 -4.65
N GLN A 12 -38.32 -29.53 -3.80
CA GLN A 12 -39.77 -29.49 -4.02
C GLN A 12 -40.43 -28.14 -3.75
N PHE A 13 -39.86 -27.29 -2.94
CA PHE A 13 -40.35 -25.91 -2.72
C PHE A 13 -40.06 -24.96 -3.91
N PHE A 14 -39.09 -25.28 -4.77
CA PHE A 14 -38.70 -24.48 -5.92
C PHE A 14 -39.49 -24.72 -7.21
N LEU A 15 -40.25 -25.80 -7.33
CA LEU A 15 -40.90 -26.21 -8.59
C LEU A 15 -42.35 -25.76 -8.74
N SER A 16 -42.92 -24.94 -7.84
CA SER A 16 -44.33 -24.56 -7.86
C SER A 16 -44.59 -23.08 -8.16
N ARG A 17 -43.78 -22.43 -9.00
CA ARG A 17 -44.21 -21.13 -9.58
C ARG A 17 -44.48 -21.22 -11.06
N LYS A 18 -45.75 -21.26 -11.42
CA LYS A 18 -46.31 -21.13 -12.77
C LYS A 18 -45.77 -19.83 -13.44
N SER A 19 -45.44 -20.02 -14.72
CA SER A 19 -45.14 -18.96 -15.69
C SER A 19 -46.13 -17.79 -15.60
N MET A 20 -45.70 -16.60 -15.23
CA MET A 20 -46.43 -15.35 -15.43
C MET A 20 -45.81 -14.58 -16.62
N SER A 21 -46.71 -14.03 -17.40
CA SER A 21 -46.63 -13.35 -18.68
C SER A 21 -45.65 -12.14 -18.78
N PRO A 22 -45.46 -11.54 -19.95
CA PRO A 22 -44.25 -10.84 -20.37
C PRO A 22 -43.99 -9.54 -19.59
N ARG A 23 -42.73 -9.36 -19.19
CA ARG A 23 -42.15 -8.19 -18.52
C ARG A 23 -42.39 -6.92 -19.34
N ARG A 24 -43.29 -6.03 -18.86
CA ARG A 24 -43.23 -4.62 -19.24
C ARG A 24 -41.96 -4.02 -18.64
N SER A 25 -41.26 -3.19 -19.39
CA SER A 25 -40.02 -2.58 -18.94
C SER A 25 -40.24 -1.78 -17.67
N ILE A 26 -39.69 -2.28 -16.56
CA ILE A 26 -39.79 -1.74 -15.21
C ILE A 26 -39.13 -0.35 -15.13
N GLN A 27 -38.29 0.00 -16.08
CA GLN A 27 -37.64 1.32 -16.19
C GLN A 27 -38.66 2.49 -16.25
N GLN A 28 -39.83 2.30 -16.88
CA GLN A 28 -40.85 3.35 -16.97
C GLN A 28 -41.66 3.58 -15.69
N VAL A 29 -41.68 2.62 -14.75
CA VAL A 29 -42.38 2.78 -13.49
C VAL A 29 -41.55 3.54 -12.46
N TYR A 30 -40.24 3.51 -12.58
CA TYR A 30 -39.32 4.20 -11.67
C TYR A 30 -39.13 5.69 -11.98
N ASP A 31 -39.26 6.10 -13.24
CA ASP A 31 -39.14 7.51 -13.62
C ASP A 31 -40.29 8.40 -13.11
N SER A 32 -41.36 7.81 -12.55
CA SER A 32 -42.53 8.55 -12.08
C SER A 32 -42.71 8.60 -10.55
N GLN A 33 -41.91 7.91 -9.76
CA GLN A 33 -42.02 7.96 -8.29
C GLN A 33 -40.65 8.29 -7.67
N VAL A 34 -40.37 9.58 -7.57
CA VAL A 34 -39.34 10.12 -6.69
C VAL A 34 -39.77 9.78 -5.25
N ILE A 35 -38.94 9.05 -4.50
CA ILE A 35 -39.11 8.98 -3.04
C ILE A 35 -38.65 10.34 -2.53
N GLU A 36 -39.56 11.28 -2.41
CA GLU A 36 -39.32 12.54 -1.72
C GLU A 36 -39.32 12.21 -0.22
N VAL A 37 -38.11 12.08 0.34
CA VAL A 37 -37.95 12.15 1.79
C VAL A 37 -38.17 13.61 2.14
N THR A 38 -39.37 13.94 2.63
CA THR A 38 -39.67 15.27 3.16
C THR A 38 -38.98 15.40 4.52
N PRO A 39 -37.94 16.20 4.65
CA PRO A 39 -37.50 16.69 5.95
C PRO A 39 -38.62 17.51 6.55
N THR A 40 -38.72 17.57 7.85
CA THR A 40 -39.74 18.33 8.60
C THR A 40 -39.76 19.85 8.31
N ASP A 41 -38.83 20.34 7.52
CA ASP A 41 -38.75 21.71 7.01
C ASP A 41 -38.59 21.71 5.50
N ASN A 42 -39.57 22.19 4.80
CA ASN A 42 -39.81 22.54 3.39
C ASN A 42 -38.62 22.63 2.38
N LYS A 43 -37.60 21.81 2.46
CA LYS A 43 -36.52 21.69 1.45
C LYS A 43 -36.53 20.29 0.85
N THR A 44 -37.12 20.16 -0.33
CA THR A 44 -37.04 18.97 -1.20
C THR A 44 -35.60 18.78 -1.67
N PHE A 45 -34.94 17.74 -1.19
CA PHE A 45 -33.61 17.37 -1.67
C PHE A 45 -33.70 16.30 -2.77
N VAL A 46 -33.06 16.54 -3.91
CA VAL A 46 -32.96 15.55 -4.96
C VAL A 46 -31.76 14.63 -4.65
N LEU A 47 -32.00 13.59 -3.85
CA LEU A 47 -30.99 12.61 -3.40
C LEU A 47 -30.34 11.82 -4.56
N ARG A 48 -30.98 11.76 -5.74
CA ARG A 48 -30.50 11.04 -6.93
C ARG A 48 -29.23 11.63 -7.55
N GLU A 49 -28.81 12.82 -7.14
CA GLU A 49 -27.57 13.44 -7.63
C GLU A 49 -26.32 12.81 -7.02
N PHE A 50 -26.44 12.24 -5.81
CA PHE A 50 -25.32 11.64 -5.12
C PHE A 50 -25.05 10.22 -5.62
N LYS A 51 -23.80 9.96 -6.02
CA LYS A 51 -23.33 8.63 -6.38
C LYS A 51 -22.50 7.97 -5.28
N LYS A 52 -22.11 8.74 -4.28
CA LYS A 52 -21.31 8.31 -3.13
C LYS A 52 -22.11 8.56 -1.85
N TRP A 53 -22.20 7.53 -1.00
CA TRP A 53 -22.99 7.55 0.22
C TRP A 53 -22.19 7.07 1.40
N ILE A 54 -22.38 7.70 2.54
CA ILE A 54 -21.86 7.26 3.83
C ILE A 54 -23.05 6.79 4.65
N VAL A 55 -23.03 5.55 5.08
CA VAL A 55 -24.04 4.99 5.98
C VAL A 55 -23.38 4.83 7.35
N VAL A 56 -23.88 5.57 8.31
CA VAL A 56 -23.38 5.59 9.68
C VAL A 56 -24.31 4.77 10.57
N ASP A 57 -23.76 3.74 11.20
CA ASP A 57 -24.47 2.96 12.21
C ASP A 57 -24.46 3.71 13.56
N ALA A 58 -25.63 4.19 13.98
CA ALA A 58 -25.87 4.83 15.26
C ALA A 58 -26.90 4.05 16.11
N LEU A 59 -27.10 2.75 15.83
CA LEU A 59 -28.03 1.89 16.56
C LEU A 59 -27.47 1.48 17.92
N THR A 60 -26.16 1.24 17.98
CA THR A 60 -25.48 0.77 19.18
C THR A 60 -24.75 1.86 19.94
N THR A 61 -24.23 2.87 19.23
CA THR A 61 -23.45 3.97 19.80
C THR A 61 -23.98 5.31 19.30
N PRO A 62 -24.38 6.23 20.20
CA PRO A 62 -24.80 7.58 19.80
C PRO A 62 -23.68 8.33 19.08
N CYS A 63 -24.02 9.08 18.05
CA CYS A 63 -23.10 9.95 17.33
C CYS A 63 -23.06 11.35 17.92
N ASP A 64 -21.99 11.72 18.58
CA ASP A 64 -21.80 13.08 19.11
C ASP A 64 -21.35 14.08 18.04
N ASP A 65 -20.68 13.63 16.96
CA ASP A 65 -20.16 14.48 15.88
C ASP A 65 -20.45 13.92 14.49
N VAL A 66 -21.66 14.14 13.99
CA VAL A 66 -22.02 13.82 12.60
C VAL A 66 -21.46 14.88 11.62
N ALA A 67 -21.15 16.08 12.10
CA ALA A 67 -20.64 17.16 11.25
C ALA A 67 -19.29 16.80 10.61
N GLY A 68 -18.55 15.91 11.23
CA GLY A 68 -17.32 15.36 10.68
C GLY A 68 -17.50 14.62 9.36
N PHE A 69 -18.63 13.97 9.18
CA PHE A 69 -18.95 13.23 7.95
C PHE A 69 -19.37 14.13 6.78
N MET A 70 -19.70 15.38 7.04
CA MET A 70 -20.38 16.28 6.11
C MET A 70 -19.46 17.30 5.43
N GLN A 71 -18.16 17.17 5.58
CA GLN A 71 -17.20 18.12 5.00
C GLN A 71 -17.02 18.00 3.48
N ASN A 72 -17.61 16.97 2.86
CA ASN A 72 -17.51 16.75 1.42
C ASN A 72 -18.89 16.80 0.77
N ASP A 73 -19.12 17.81 -0.05
CA ASP A 73 -20.35 18.05 -0.81
C ASP A 73 -20.64 16.99 -1.90
N GLN A 74 -19.73 16.05 -2.14
CA GLN A 74 -19.91 14.94 -3.09
C GLN A 74 -20.56 13.69 -2.47
N TRP A 75 -20.70 13.65 -1.14
CA TRP A 75 -21.20 12.51 -0.42
C TRP A 75 -22.54 12.84 0.25
N ALA A 76 -23.52 11.92 0.11
CA ALA A 76 -24.68 11.92 0.98
C ALA A 76 -24.38 11.12 2.24
N VAL A 77 -24.87 11.58 3.39
CA VAL A 77 -24.69 10.92 4.69
C VAL A 77 -26.06 10.43 5.20
N VAL A 78 -26.13 9.16 5.55
CA VAL A 78 -27.31 8.56 6.19
C VAL A 78 -26.90 8.06 7.57
N VAL A 79 -27.52 8.59 8.60
CA VAL A 79 -27.33 8.14 9.97
C VAL A 79 -28.51 7.24 10.35
N VAL A 80 -28.24 5.96 10.53
CA VAL A 80 -29.28 4.97 10.92
C VAL A 80 -29.36 4.92 12.44
N THR A 81 -30.54 5.24 12.99
CA THR A 81 -30.75 5.31 14.44
C THR A 81 -32.16 4.76 14.82
N GLU A 82 -32.29 4.31 16.06
CA GLU A 82 -33.61 3.89 16.57
C GLU A 82 -34.55 5.06 16.78
N SER A 83 -34.06 6.15 17.32
CA SER A 83 -34.86 7.31 17.75
C SER A 83 -34.29 8.62 17.25
N PRO A 84 -35.11 9.61 16.93
CA PRO A 84 -34.65 10.93 16.48
C PRO A 84 -34.08 11.79 17.61
N VAL A 85 -33.79 11.24 18.79
CA VAL A 85 -33.40 12.00 19.97
C VAL A 85 -32.02 12.67 19.76
N ASP A 86 -32.03 14.00 19.80
CA ASP A 86 -30.89 14.92 19.99
C ASP A 86 -29.76 15.02 18.94
N LEU A 87 -29.96 14.53 17.74
CA LEU A 87 -29.02 14.82 16.66
C LEU A 87 -29.30 16.21 16.04
N GLN A 88 -29.02 17.30 16.78
CA GLN A 88 -29.02 18.68 16.25
C GLN A 88 -28.03 18.88 15.09
N THR A 89 -27.30 17.86 14.74
CA THR A 89 -26.09 17.90 13.91
C THR A 89 -26.33 17.52 12.45
N CYS A 90 -27.51 16.98 12.07
CA CYS A 90 -27.85 16.63 10.69
C CYS A 90 -28.62 17.76 9.98
N ASN A 91 -28.14 19.00 10.11
CA ASN A 91 -28.85 20.20 9.57
C ASN A 91 -28.30 20.65 8.21
N SER A 92 -27.34 19.95 7.62
CA SER A 92 -26.79 20.34 6.33
C SER A 92 -27.43 19.59 5.17
N PRO A 93 -27.42 20.19 3.96
CA PRO A 93 -27.82 19.53 2.73
C PRO A 93 -26.99 18.25 2.53
N GLY A 94 -27.68 17.13 2.28
CA GLY A 94 -27.02 15.82 2.06
C GLY A 94 -26.87 14.95 3.30
N CYS A 95 -27.29 15.41 4.50
CA CYS A 95 -27.39 14.55 5.69
C CYS A 95 -28.84 14.12 5.94
N ILE A 96 -29.05 12.85 6.17
CA ILE A 96 -30.36 12.23 6.43
C ILE A 96 -30.28 11.46 7.74
N LEU A 97 -31.12 11.84 8.69
CA LEU A 97 -31.40 11.01 9.85
C LEU A 97 -32.44 9.98 9.46
N PHE A 98 -32.11 8.69 9.50
CA PHE A 98 -32.99 7.63 9.01
C PHE A 98 -33.34 6.66 10.12
N THR A 99 -34.55 6.80 10.64
CA THR A 99 -35.07 5.97 11.74
C THR A 99 -35.69 4.68 11.22
N TRP A 100 -35.90 3.72 12.12
CA TRP A 100 -36.64 2.48 11.82
C TRP A 100 -38.06 2.74 11.28
N GLU A 101 -38.77 3.71 11.82
CA GLU A 101 -40.10 4.07 11.34
C GLU A 101 -40.07 4.64 9.91
N MET A 102 -39.05 5.46 9.60
CA MET A 102 -38.83 5.95 8.24
C MET A 102 -38.47 4.80 7.29
N CYS A 103 -37.62 3.87 7.72
CA CYS A 103 -37.30 2.68 6.93
C CYS A 103 -38.55 1.88 6.54
N LYS A 104 -39.42 1.58 7.52
CA LYS A 104 -40.68 0.89 7.26
C LYS A 104 -41.61 1.66 6.34
N ARG A 105 -41.70 2.98 6.53
CA ARG A 105 -42.57 3.84 5.72
C ARG A 105 -42.09 3.96 4.28
N ASP A 106 -40.81 4.24 4.09
CA ASP A 106 -40.24 4.65 2.80
C ASP A 106 -39.77 3.45 1.98
N LEU A 107 -39.27 2.41 2.65
CA LEU A 107 -38.73 1.19 2.05
C LEU A 107 -39.53 -0.08 2.35
N GLY A 108 -40.69 0.03 3.02
CA GLY A 108 -41.50 -1.12 3.47
C GLY A 108 -42.02 -2.05 2.37
N ARG A 109 -41.90 -1.66 1.10
CA ARG A 109 -42.18 -2.52 -0.07
C ARG A 109 -41.02 -3.50 -0.38
N LEU A 110 -39.83 -3.29 0.16
CA LEU A 110 -38.68 -4.16 -0.04
C LEU A 110 -38.81 -5.40 0.85
N GLU A 111 -38.52 -6.57 0.28
CA GLU A 111 -38.62 -7.85 1.00
C GLU A 111 -37.68 -7.89 2.21
N THR A 112 -36.48 -7.32 2.09
CA THR A 112 -35.53 -7.21 3.22
C THR A 112 -36.13 -6.44 4.39
N VAL A 113 -36.76 -5.29 4.14
CA VAL A 113 -37.35 -4.46 5.19
C VAL A 113 -38.57 -5.17 5.85
N GLN A 114 -39.38 -5.89 5.06
CA GLN A 114 -40.48 -6.73 5.59
C GLN A 114 -39.95 -7.88 6.43
N ALA A 115 -38.76 -8.38 6.07
CA ALA A 115 -38.06 -9.45 6.76
C ALA A 115 -37.46 -8.98 8.11
N LEU A 116 -37.05 -7.73 8.24
CA LEU A 116 -36.48 -7.19 9.46
C LEU A 116 -37.55 -6.98 10.54
N THR A 117 -37.26 -7.42 11.77
CA THR A 117 -38.14 -7.25 12.93
C THR A 117 -37.63 -6.17 13.87
N GLN A 118 -36.43 -5.65 13.65
CA GLN A 118 -35.77 -4.63 14.47
C GLN A 118 -34.96 -3.69 13.57
N PRO A 119 -34.57 -2.50 14.09
CA PRO A 119 -33.68 -1.59 13.38
C PRO A 119 -32.42 -2.28 12.88
N SER A 120 -31.97 -1.92 11.69
CA SER A 120 -30.78 -2.49 11.06
C SER A 120 -30.12 -1.47 10.14
N THR A 121 -28.80 -1.49 10.10
CA THR A 121 -27.97 -0.70 9.16
C THR A 121 -28.30 -1.03 7.70
N LEU A 122 -28.90 -2.21 7.44
CA LEU A 122 -29.39 -2.58 6.10
C LEU A 122 -30.38 -1.54 5.53
N CYS A 123 -31.18 -0.87 6.39
CA CYS A 123 -32.05 0.21 5.96
C CYS A 123 -31.30 1.36 5.29
N GLY A 124 -30.16 1.74 5.85
CA GLY A 124 -29.30 2.79 5.28
C GLY A 124 -28.69 2.37 3.94
N TYR A 125 -28.22 1.13 3.82
CA TYR A 125 -27.69 0.62 2.56
C TYR A 125 -28.76 0.57 1.47
N LEU A 126 -29.95 0.05 1.78
CA LEU A 126 -31.08 0.02 0.85
C LEU A 126 -31.51 1.42 0.42
N LEU A 127 -31.55 2.39 1.33
CA LEU A 127 -31.85 3.78 0.99
C LEU A 127 -30.83 4.33 -0.01
N ALA A 128 -29.55 4.13 0.24
CA ALA A 128 -28.48 4.56 -0.67
C ALA A 128 -28.60 3.89 -2.05
N MET A 129 -28.83 2.56 -2.08
CA MET A 129 -28.94 1.79 -3.32
C MET A 129 -30.16 2.19 -4.16
N VAL A 130 -31.33 2.38 -3.53
CA VAL A 130 -32.56 2.85 -4.21
C VAL A 130 -32.34 4.22 -4.83
N ASN A 131 -31.52 5.09 -4.21
CA ASN A 131 -31.17 6.39 -4.75
C ASN A 131 -29.98 6.37 -5.73
N GLY A 132 -29.56 5.19 -6.17
CA GLY A 132 -28.57 5.01 -7.24
C GLY A 132 -27.13 5.16 -6.82
N ALA A 133 -26.82 4.83 -5.55
CA ALA A 133 -25.43 4.77 -5.07
C ALA A 133 -24.56 3.90 -5.98
N LYS A 134 -23.34 4.37 -6.22
CA LYS A 134 -22.27 3.61 -6.88
C LYS A 134 -21.16 3.23 -5.90
N VAL A 135 -21.08 3.96 -4.79
CA VAL A 135 -20.12 3.72 -3.72
C VAL A 135 -20.86 3.93 -2.39
N ILE A 136 -20.72 3.00 -1.48
CA ILE A 136 -21.23 3.10 -0.11
C ILE A 136 -20.07 2.92 0.85
N ALA A 137 -19.89 3.88 1.74
CA ALA A 137 -18.99 3.78 2.87
C ALA A 137 -19.80 3.36 4.10
N ASP A 138 -19.45 2.24 4.69
CA ASP A 138 -19.98 1.74 5.96
C ASP A 138 -19.12 2.26 7.10
N ALA A 139 -19.71 2.97 8.05
CA ALA A 139 -19.00 3.64 9.12
C ALA A 139 -19.76 3.53 10.45
N SER A 140 -19.01 3.61 11.54
CA SER A 140 -19.57 3.74 12.88
C SER A 140 -19.25 5.13 13.47
N CYS A 141 -20.01 5.53 14.47
CA CYS A 141 -19.82 6.82 15.14
C CYS A 141 -18.47 6.94 15.87
N ASP A 142 -17.84 5.81 16.18
CA ASP A 142 -16.55 5.76 16.89
C ASP A 142 -15.33 6.12 16.01
N VAL A 143 -15.50 6.10 14.69
CA VAL A 143 -14.40 6.36 13.74
C VAL A 143 -14.75 7.53 12.82
N PRO A 144 -14.18 8.72 13.04
CA PRO A 144 -14.45 9.88 12.20
C PRO A 144 -13.97 9.66 10.75
N ILE A 145 -14.87 9.85 9.79
CA ILE A 145 -14.60 9.71 8.35
C ILE A 145 -13.68 10.80 7.79
N ARG A 146 -13.44 11.89 8.53
CA ARG A 146 -12.50 12.96 8.09
C ARG A 146 -11.17 12.46 7.57
N ASP A 147 -10.74 11.30 8.07
CA ASP A 147 -9.49 10.68 7.66
C ASP A 147 -9.66 9.73 6.47
N MET A 148 -10.90 9.39 6.08
CA MET A 148 -11.17 8.54 4.92
C MET A 148 -10.90 9.24 3.60
N GLU A 149 -11.24 10.51 3.45
CA GLU A 149 -11.05 11.22 2.18
C GLU A 149 -9.58 11.40 1.82
N ASN A 150 -8.74 11.65 2.82
CA ASN A 150 -7.29 11.78 2.60
C ASN A 150 -6.59 10.42 2.48
N THR A 151 -7.19 9.35 3.04
CA THR A 151 -6.56 8.03 3.11
C THR A 151 -7.07 7.09 2.03
N PHE A 152 -8.35 7.21 1.75
CA PHE A 152 -8.97 6.53 0.64
C PHE A 152 -9.04 7.46 -0.56
N GLU A 153 -8.18 8.09 -1.09
CA GLU A 153 -8.37 8.75 -2.37
C GLU A 153 -9.34 7.87 -3.20
N VAL A 154 -10.60 7.88 -2.72
CA VAL A 154 -11.74 7.09 -3.27
C VAL A 154 -12.08 7.62 -4.65
N SER A 155 -11.57 8.79 -4.95
CA SER A 155 -11.47 9.28 -6.28
C SER A 155 -10.58 8.33 -7.08
N GLU A 156 -10.85 8.21 -8.30
CA GLU A 156 -10.20 7.60 -9.44
C GLU A 156 -8.66 7.76 -9.48
N ASP A 157 -8.03 8.26 -8.43
CA ASP A 157 -6.59 8.39 -8.32
C ASP A 157 -5.96 7.00 -8.18
N LYS A 158 -5.02 6.72 -9.05
CA LYS A 158 -4.21 5.52 -9.09
C LYS A 158 -3.37 5.41 -7.82
N SER A 159 -4.01 5.02 -6.71
CA SER A 159 -3.28 4.71 -5.50
C SER A 159 -2.44 3.45 -5.73
N SER A 160 -1.17 3.54 -5.43
CA SER A 160 -0.27 2.39 -5.49
C SER A 160 -0.15 1.74 -4.11
N GLY A 161 0.16 0.47 -4.08
CA GLY A 161 0.32 -0.26 -2.84
C GLY A 161 1.07 -1.57 -3.01
N LEU A 162 0.95 -2.42 -2.01
CA LEU A 162 1.50 -3.77 -2.04
C LEU A 162 0.38 -4.77 -2.33
N TRP A 163 0.73 -5.91 -2.90
CA TRP A 163 -0.16 -7.03 -3.11
C TRP A 163 0.37 -8.26 -2.40
N TYR A 164 -0.47 -8.83 -1.57
CA TYR A 164 -0.15 -9.95 -0.71
C TYR A 164 -1.02 -11.15 -1.09
N ASN A 165 -0.42 -12.25 -1.51
CA ASN A 165 -1.13 -13.46 -1.88
C ASN A 165 -0.46 -14.69 -1.29
N THR A 166 -1.03 -15.22 -0.23
CA THR A 166 -0.56 -16.42 0.43
C THR A 166 -1.74 -17.32 0.77
N THR A 167 -1.48 -18.55 1.19
CA THR A 167 -2.51 -19.44 1.71
C THR A 167 -2.81 -19.23 3.19
N SER A 168 -2.17 -18.23 3.82
CA SER A 168 -2.37 -17.86 5.22
C SER A 168 -3.28 -16.64 5.35
N ALA A 169 -3.59 -16.26 6.59
CA ALA A 169 -4.28 -15.02 6.88
C ALA A 169 -3.32 -13.83 6.84
N PHE A 170 -3.82 -12.65 6.53
CA PHE A 170 -3.06 -11.42 6.55
C PHE A 170 -3.35 -10.61 7.81
N ASN A 171 -2.30 -10.28 8.57
CA ASN A 171 -2.41 -9.42 9.75
C ASN A 171 -2.11 -7.95 9.38
N PRO A 172 -3.12 -7.08 9.26
CA PRO A 172 -2.89 -5.68 8.92
C PRO A 172 -2.12 -4.93 10.01
N PHE A 173 -2.28 -5.28 11.27
CA PHE A 173 -1.59 -4.62 12.38
C PHE A 173 -0.08 -4.84 12.32
N GLU A 174 0.35 -6.06 12.05
CA GLU A 174 1.77 -6.37 11.89
C GLU A 174 2.36 -5.65 10.67
N HIS A 175 1.61 -5.58 9.58
CA HIS A 175 2.03 -4.83 8.38
C HIS A 175 2.35 -3.35 8.71
N TRP A 176 1.59 -2.75 9.61
CA TRP A 176 1.81 -1.37 10.04
C TRP A 176 2.65 -1.22 11.31
N GLY A 177 3.34 -2.26 11.73
CA GLY A 177 4.38 -2.20 12.76
C GLY A 177 3.92 -2.48 14.19
N LEU A 178 2.71 -3.02 14.37
CA LEU A 178 2.23 -3.47 15.68
C LEU A 178 2.50 -4.97 15.86
N THR A 179 3.45 -5.31 16.70
CA THR A 179 3.74 -6.71 17.08
C THR A 179 2.73 -7.25 18.09
N ASN A 180 2.47 -8.54 18.02
CA ASN A 180 1.59 -9.24 18.95
C ASN A 180 0.16 -8.68 19.03
N THR A 181 -0.27 -8.02 17.99
CA THR A 181 -1.64 -7.54 17.82
C THR A 181 -2.28 -8.30 16.67
N TYR A 182 -3.42 -8.92 16.93
CA TYR A 182 -4.13 -9.73 15.95
C TYR A 182 -5.55 -9.23 15.82
N PRO A 183 -6.15 -9.36 14.62
CA PRO A 183 -7.59 -9.19 14.46
C PRO A 183 -8.38 -10.16 15.36
N HIS A 184 -9.53 -9.73 15.88
CA HIS A 184 -10.36 -10.55 16.75
C HIS A 184 -10.75 -11.91 16.15
N GLU A 185 -10.98 -11.96 14.86
CA GLU A 185 -11.38 -13.18 14.14
C GLU A 185 -10.25 -14.23 14.07
N TYR A 186 -9.00 -13.83 14.33
CA TYR A 186 -7.88 -14.79 14.37
C TYR A 186 -7.98 -15.71 15.60
N GLU A 187 -8.39 -15.20 16.76
CA GLU A 187 -8.68 -16.04 17.92
C GLU A 187 -9.85 -16.97 17.64
N LEU A 188 -10.87 -16.43 16.93
CA LEU A 188 -12.05 -17.19 16.54
C LEU A 188 -11.75 -18.31 15.54
N LEU A 189 -10.76 -18.13 14.68
CA LEU A 189 -10.40 -19.10 13.65
C LEU A 189 -9.23 -20.01 14.06
N ASN A 190 -8.78 -19.91 15.32
CA ASN A 190 -7.65 -20.68 15.88
C ASN A 190 -6.42 -20.65 14.95
N MET A 191 -6.20 -19.49 14.29
CA MET A 191 -5.16 -19.34 13.31
C MET A 191 -3.86 -18.92 13.99
N SER A 192 -2.79 -19.61 13.68
CA SER A 192 -1.46 -19.15 14.04
C SER A 192 -1.15 -17.84 13.31
N ALA A 193 -0.41 -16.95 14.00
CA ALA A 193 0.04 -15.71 13.39
C ALA A 193 0.70 -15.99 12.03
N PRO A 194 0.29 -15.26 10.97
CA PRO A 194 0.90 -15.45 9.67
C PRO A 194 2.37 -15.06 9.77
N SER A 195 3.24 -15.91 9.27
CA SER A 195 4.61 -15.48 9.05
C SER A 195 4.62 -14.47 7.90
N VAL A 196 5.20 -13.29 8.11
CA VAL A 196 5.36 -12.22 7.08
C VAL A 196 6.35 -12.64 5.97
N ASN A 197 6.54 -13.92 5.75
CA ASN A 197 7.54 -14.50 4.85
C ASN A 197 7.10 -14.66 3.40
N SER A 198 6.03 -14.02 3.01
CA SER A 198 5.51 -14.17 1.65
C SER A 198 6.06 -13.09 0.73
N HIS A 199 6.29 -13.49 -0.51
CA HIS A 199 6.64 -12.58 -1.57
C HIS A 199 5.52 -11.55 -1.75
N VAL A 200 5.82 -10.31 -1.43
CA VAL A 200 4.92 -9.18 -1.62
C VAL A 200 5.25 -8.56 -2.97
N MET A 201 4.24 -8.30 -3.78
CA MET A 201 4.41 -7.64 -5.06
C MET A 201 3.94 -6.19 -4.96
N TYR A 202 4.55 -5.31 -5.75
CA TYR A 202 4.09 -3.94 -5.87
C TYR A 202 2.95 -3.86 -6.88
N VAL A 203 1.91 -3.10 -6.54
CA VAL A 203 0.75 -2.81 -7.38
C VAL A 203 0.72 -1.33 -7.69
N SER A 204 0.72 -0.98 -8.96
CA SER A 204 0.73 0.43 -9.40
C SER A 204 -0.62 1.11 -9.26
N ASP A 205 -1.71 0.35 -9.22
CA ASP A 205 -3.06 0.86 -9.24
C ASP A 205 -3.99 -0.02 -8.41
N LEU A 206 -4.52 0.54 -7.33
CA LEU A 206 -5.52 -0.07 -6.44
C LEU A 206 -6.93 0.49 -6.70
N SER A 207 -7.14 1.30 -7.75
CA SER A 207 -8.46 1.88 -8.05
C SER A 207 -9.52 0.81 -8.33
N SER A 208 -9.11 -0.33 -8.90
CA SER A 208 -9.99 -1.47 -9.19
C SER A 208 -10.45 -2.26 -7.96
N MET A 209 -9.99 -1.92 -6.75
CA MET A 209 -10.43 -2.62 -5.53
C MET A 209 -11.89 -2.31 -5.24
N THR A 210 -12.70 -3.36 -5.17
CA THR A 210 -14.15 -3.25 -4.96
C THR A 210 -14.50 -3.07 -3.48
N ILE A 211 -13.66 -3.56 -2.59
CA ILE A 211 -13.79 -3.39 -1.14
C ILE A 211 -12.50 -2.79 -0.60
N LYS A 212 -12.62 -1.66 0.11
CA LYS A 212 -11.49 -0.95 0.71
C LYS A 212 -11.78 -0.73 2.18
N GLN A 213 -10.96 -1.29 3.06
CA GLN A 213 -11.13 -1.16 4.49
C GLN A 213 -10.05 -0.29 5.13
N GLY A 214 -10.49 0.71 5.89
CA GLY A 214 -9.64 1.48 6.77
C GLY A 214 -9.35 0.73 8.07
N VAL A 215 -8.09 0.68 8.46
CA VAL A 215 -7.67 0.12 9.75
C VAL A 215 -7.06 1.23 10.57
N ALA A 216 -7.73 1.56 11.68
CA ALA A 216 -7.24 2.55 12.63
C ALA A 216 -6.11 1.97 13.47
N ILE A 217 -4.93 2.59 13.39
CA ILE A 217 -3.78 2.20 14.20
C ILE A 217 -3.57 3.28 15.25
N SER A 218 -4.09 3.06 16.44
CA SER A 218 -3.82 3.93 17.59
C SER A 218 -2.89 3.22 18.58
N LYS A 219 -2.11 4.01 19.33
CA LYS A 219 -1.35 3.49 20.47
C LYS A 219 -2.23 2.88 21.58
N LYS A 220 -3.55 3.01 21.44
CA LYS A 220 -4.57 2.48 22.35
C LYS A 220 -5.55 1.54 21.64
N THR A 221 -5.21 1.03 20.44
CA THR A 221 -6.03 0.01 19.79
C THR A 221 -6.16 -1.18 20.71
N CYS A 222 -7.33 -1.73 20.83
CA CYS A 222 -7.64 -2.85 21.70
C CYS A 222 -6.69 -4.01 21.45
N VAL A 223 -5.88 -4.26 22.42
CA VAL A 223 -4.91 -5.34 22.39
C VAL A 223 -5.26 -6.23 23.59
N THR A 224 -5.45 -7.50 23.32
CA THR A 224 -5.43 -8.49 24.39
C THR A 224 -4.20 -8.26 25.28
N ASN A 225 -4.28 -8.53 26.57
CA ASN A 225 -3.32 -8.21 27.65
C ASN A 225 -1.82 -8.55 27.41
N LEU A 226 -1.43 -8.87 26.18
CA LEU A 226 -0.07 -9.25 25.78
C LEU A 226 0.76 -8.07 25.23
N TYR A 227 0.19 -6.88 25.10
CA TYR A 227 0.86 -5.74 24.48
C TYR A 227 1.65 -4.89 25.47
N ASN A 228 2.96 -4.81 25.24
CA ASN A 228 3.81 -3.80 25.86
C ASN A 228 4.20 -2.76 24.78
N PRO A 229 3.60 -1.55 24.78
CA PRO A 229 3.82 -0.54 23.75
C PRO A 229 5.28 -0.04 23.68
N GLU A 230 6.04 -0.19 24.73
CA GLU A 230 7.45 0.23 24.77
C GLU A 230 8.39 -0.72 23.99
N LYS A 231 7.93 -1.93 23.67
CA LYS A 231 8.71 -2.94 22.93
C LYS A 231 8.33 -3.10 21.45
N SER A 232 7.30 -2.40 20.96
CA SER A 232 6.91 -2.51 19.55
C SER A 232 7.79 -1.59 18.69
N SER A 233 8.85 -2.12 18.14
CA SER A 233 9.77 -1.40 17.29
C SER A 233 9.87 -1.97 15.88
N LEU A 234 8.83 -2.64 15.39
CA LEU A 234 8.74 -3.01 13.98
C LEU A 234 8.71 -1.76 13.11
N MET A 235 9.27 -1.88 11.91
CA MET A 235 9.23 -0.81 10.94
C MET A 235 7.87 -0.82 10.24
N PRO A 236 6.99 0.15 10.49
CA PRO A 236 5.69 0.20 9.85
C PRO A 236 5.82 0.50 8.36
N VAL A 237 5.13 -0.25 7.53
CA VAL A 237 4.90 0.10 6.12
C VAL A 237 3.59 0.85 6.05
N ASN A 238 3.61 2.11 5.61
CA ASN A 238 2.39 2.92 5.55
C ASN A 238 1.66 2.81 4.18
N SER A 239 2.11 1.91 3.30
CA SER A 239 1.43 1.64 2.03
C SER A 239 0.13 0.88 2.24
N PRO A 240 -0.90 1.16 1.43
CA PRO A 240 -2.06 0.29 1.30
C PRO A 240 -1.63 -1.12 0.85
N VAL A 241 -2.43 -2.12 1.20
CA VAL A 241 -2.15 -3.49 0.81
C VAL A 241 -3.39 -4.16 0.22
N ALA A 242 -3.30 -4.61 -1.03
CA ALA A 242 -4.29 -5.45 -1.68
C ALA A 242 -4.05 -6.92 -1.32
N ILE A 243 -5.12 -7.65 -1.09
CA ILE A 243 -5.09 -9.01 -0.61
C ILE A 243 -5.51 -9.98 -1.71
N GLY A 244 -4.63 -10.89 -2.06
CA GLY A 244 -4.87 -11.89 -3.10
C GLY A 244 -5.98 -12.88 -2.76
N ALA A 245 -6.47 -13.60 -3.77
CA ALA A 245 -7.66 -14.45 -3.70
C ALA A 245 -7.59 -15.51 -2.58
N ASN A 246 -6.44 -16.13 -2.38
CA ASN A 246 -6.27 -17.23 -1.44
C ASN A 246 -5.96 -16.80 0.01
N THR A 247 -5.71 -15.51 0.25
CA THR A 247 -5.35 -15.01 1.57
C THR A 247 -6.62 -14.65 2.35
N LEU A 248 -6.77 -15.16 3.56
CA LEU A 248 -7.88 -14.77 4.42
C LEU A 248 -7.73 -13.29 4.84
N VAL A 249 -8.82 -12.55 4.76
CA VAL A 249 -8.94 -11.19 5.30
C VAL A 249 -9.68 -11.24 6.63
N SER A 250 -9.45 -10.25 7.47
CA SER A 250 -10.25 -10.02 8.67
C SER A 250 -10.80 -8.61 8.61
N LEU A 251 -12.10 -8.47 8.66
CA LEU A 251 -12.73 -7.17 8.78
C LEU A 251 -12.49 -6.59 10.17
N GLN A 252 -12.21 -5.30 10.21
CA GLN A 252 -11.99 -4.55 11.44
C GLN A 252 -13.16 -3.61 11.69
N THR A 253 -13.29 -3.12 12.90
CA THR A 253 -14.26 -2.08 13.28
C THR A 253 -13.92 -0.71 12.68
N GLY A 254 -13.45 -0.68 11.44
CA GLY A 254 -13.07 0.53 10.73
C GLY A 254 -14.00 0.79 9.54
N PRO A 255 -13.92 2.00 8.98
CA PRO A 255 -14.72 2.36 7.84
C PRO A 255 -14.41 1.45 6.65
N THR A 256 -15.46 0.93 6.02
CA THR A 256 -15.33 0.02 4.87
C THR A 256 -16.07 0.62 3.68
N ILE A 257 -15.38 0.75 2.55
CA ILE A 257 -15.95 1.24 1.30
C ILE A 257 -16.29 0.07 0.41
N PHE A 258 -17.52 0.05 -0.07
CA PHE A 258 -18.05 -0.90 -1.02
C PHE A 258 -18.38 -0.19 -2.34
N THR A 259 -17.78 -0.65 -3.42
CA THR A 259 -18.19 -0.22 -4.75
C THR A 259 -19.40 -1.04 -5.22
N TYR A 260 -20.08 -0.58 -6.27
CA TYR A 260 -21.32 -1.19 -6.76
C TYR A 260 -21.24 -2.71 -6.88
N ASP A 261 -20.20 -3.25 -7.47
CA ASP A 261 -20.06 -4.70 -7.70
C ASP A 261 -19.94 -5.53 -6.42
N SER A 262 -19.61 -4.91 -5.29
CA SER A 262 -19.49 -5.57 -3.99
C SER A 262 -20.72 -5.46 -3.10
N PHE A 263 -21.80 -4.82 -3.52
CA PHE A 263 -23.04 -4.65 -2.73
C PHE A 263 -23.64 -5.96 -2.21
N PRO A 264 -23.59 -7.11 -2.92
CA PRO A 264 -24.04 -8.37 -2.35
C PRO A 264 -23.37 -8.75 -1.03
N SER A 265 -22.10 -8.33 -0.83
CA SER A 265 -21.34 -8.60 0.40
C SER A 265 -21.73 -7.72 1.60
N MET A 266 -22.65 -6.76 1.41
CA MET A 266 -23.11 -5.86 2.48
C MET A 266 -24.23 -6.46 3.33
N LEU A 267 -24.75 -7.65 3.01
CA LEU A 267 -25.72 -8.35 3.83
C LEU A 267 -25.21 -8.51 5.27
N LEU A 268 -26.08 -8.27 6.23
CA LEU A 268 -25.82 -8.49 7.65
C LEU A 268 -26.90 -9.46 8.18
N PRO A 269 -26.52 -10.62 8.72
CA PRO A 269 -27.45 -11.49 9.44
C PRO A 269 -27.94 -10.79 10.72
N ARG A 270 -29.09 -11.22 11.27
CA ARG A 270 -29.68 -10.64 12.49
C ARG A 270 -29.02 -11.09 13.79
N SER A 271 -27.98 -11.86 13.70
CA SER A 271 -27.19 -12.34 14.83
C SER A 271 -26.44 -11.22 15.55
N GLU A 272 -25.76 -11.56 16.63
CA GLU A 272 -24.90 -10.63 17.36
C GLU A 272 -23.80 -10.02 16.46
N THR A 273 -23.33 -8.82 16.80
CA THR A 273 -22.33 -8.06 16.01
C THR A 273 -21.10 -8.92 15.66
N ARG A 274 -20.67 -9.80 16.58
CA ARG A 274 -19.55 -10.72 16.34
C ARG A 274 -19.81 -11.68 15.18
N ASP A 275 -20.99 -12.32 15.15
CA ASP A 275 -21.36 -13.24 14.08
C ASP A 275 -21.54 -12.52 12.75
N GLN A 276 -22.00 -11.26 12.78
CA GLN A 276 -22.10 -10.40 11.59
C GLN A 276 -20.72 -10.12 10.98
N MET A 277 -19.74 -9.76 11.81
CA MET A 277 -18.38 -9.51 11.35
C MET A 277 -17.72 -10.77 10.80
N LEU A 278 -17.87 -11.90 11.50
CA LEU A 278 -17.35 -13.19 11.04
C LEU A 278 -18.01 -13.61 9.73
N PHE A 279 -19.33 -13.47 9.62
CA PHE A 279 -20.06 -13.75 8.38
C PHE A 279 -19.53 -12.94 7.20
N ARG A 280 -19.40 -11.60 7.34
CA ARG A 280 -18.85 -10.73 6.30
C ARG A 280 -17.41 -11.10 5.95
N THR A 281 -16.58 -11.36 6.95
CA THR A 281 -15.18 -11.81 6.76
C THR A 281 -15.12 -13.04 5.86
N LEU A 282 -15.88 -14.08 6.19
CA LEU A 282 -15.90 -15.32 5.44
C LEU A 282 -16.55 -15.16 4.06
N LEU A 283 -17.63 -14.40 3.96
CA LEU A 283 -18.27 -14.11 2.69
C LEU A 283 -17.32 -13.40 1.72
N ILE A 284 -16.64 -12.36 2.19
CA ILE A 284 -15.65 -11.63 1.38
C ILE A 284 -14.50 -12.57 0.98
N HIS A 285 -14.06 -13.48 1.89
CA HIS A 285 -13.02 -14.43 1.57
C HIS A 285 -13.44 -15.37 0.41
N VAL A 286 -14.66 -15.92 0.47
CA VAL A 286 -15.17 -16.80 -0.60
C VAL A 286 -15.35 -16.04 -1.91
N LEU A 287 -15.98 -14.86 -1.88
CA LEU A 287 -16.18 -14.03 -3.06
C LEU A 287 -14.85 -13.59 -3.70
N LYS A 288 -13.83 -13.36 -2.88
CA LYS A 288 -12.49 -13.05 -3.33
C LYS A 288 -11.80 -14.27 -3.96
N LYS A 289 -11.92 -15.46 -3.36
CA LYS A 289 -11.42 -16.73 -3.92
C LYS A 289 -12.04 -17.00 -5.30
N MET A 290 -13.31 -16.68 -5.47
CA MET A 290 -14.03 -16.77 -6.74
C MET A 290 -13.75 -15.63 -7.71
N LYS A 291 -12.92 -14.67 -7.32
CA LYS A 291 -12.56 -13.46 -8.11
C LYS A 291 -13.75 -12.55 -8.44
N VAL A 292 -14.75 -12.51 -7.60
CA VAL A 292 -15.93 -11.62 -7.73
C VAL A 292 -15.63 -10.26 -7.16
N VAL A 293 -14.93 -10.23 -6.03
CA VAL A 293 -14.52 -8.99 -5.36
C VAL A 293 -13.00 -8.97 -5.17
N ASN A 294 -12.45 -7.77 -5.13
CA ASN A 294 -11.08 -7.49 -4.75
C ASN A 294 -11.07 -6.69 -3.44
N PHE A 295 -10.09 -6.94 -2.60
CA PHE A 295 -10.02 -6.36 -1.27
C PHE A 295 -8.68 -5.68 -1.00
N ALA A 296 -8.71 -4.51 -0.36
CA ALA A 296 -7.50 -3.82 0.11
C ALA A 296 -7.70 -3.20 1.50
N TYR A 297 -6.63 -3.20 2.29
CA TYR A 297 -6.53 -2.46 3.54
C TYR A 297 -5.81 -1.13 3.34
N TYR A 298 -6.25 -0.12 4.10
CA TYR A 298 -5.65 1.21 4.16
C TYR A 298 -5.40 1.59 5.62
N LYS A 299 -4.28 2.24 5.90
CA LYS A 299 -4.00 2.77 7.21
C LYS A 299 -4.83 4.05 7.43
N VAL A 300 -5.50 4.12 8.57
CA VAL A 300 -6.18 5.32 9.07
C VAL A 300 -5.46 5.77 10.34
N ASP A 301 -5.06 7.04 10.40
CA ASP A 301 -4.47 7.62 11.60
C ASP A 301 -5.61 8.23 12.45
N PRO A 302 -6.04 7.58 13.55
CA PRO A 302 -7.13 8.10 14.37
C PRO A 302 -6.70 9.37 15.09
N LYS A 303 -7.48 10.45 14.95
CA LYS A 303 -7.27 11.70 15.69
C LYS A 303 -7.64 11.59 17.17
N THR A 304 -8.55 10.69 17.49
CA THR A 304 -8.99 10.40 18.87
C THR A 304 -8.79 8.92 19.18
N PRO A 305 -8.30 8.56 20.37
CA PRO A 305 -8.23 7.16 20.77
C PRO A 305 -9.66 6.65 20.99
N SER A 306 -10.07 5.65 20.21
CA SER A 306 -11.32 4.92 20.46
C SER A 306 -11.24 4.19 21.81
N LYS A 307 -12.35 4.18 22.56
CA LYS A 307 -12.52 3.27 23.70
C LYS A 307 -12.62 1.85 23.17
N CYS A 308 -11.87 0.96 23.77
CA CYS A 308 -11.95 -0.45 23.45
C CYS A 308 -12.84 -1.16 24.47
N ASP A 309 -13.91 -1.75 24.00
CA ASP A 309 -14.60 -2.76 24.78
C ASP A 309 -13.90 -4.10 24.57
N VAL A 310 -13.17 -4.53 25.59
CA VAL A 310 -12.55 -5.87 25.59
C VAL A 310 -13.68 -6.87 25.86
N HIS A 311 -14.19 -7.47 24.79
CA HIS A 311 -15.07 -8.62 24.97
C HIS A 311 -14.21 -9.84 25.29
N GLU A 312 -14.41 -10.39 26.50
CA GLU A 312 -13.82 -11.66 26.90
C GLU A 312 -14.23 -12.76 25.92
N SER A 313 -13.26 -13.57 25.54
CA SER A 313 -13.46 -14.71 24.66
C SER A 313 -14.43 -15.71 25.30
N ALA A 314 -15.60 -15.84 24.75
CA ALA A 314 -16.53 -16.89 25.14
C ALA A 314 -16.83 -17.80 23.95
N GLY A 315 -16.48 -19.07 24.08
CA GLY A 315 -17.14 -20.17 23.40
C GLY A 315 -16.34 -20.93 22.37
N ASP A 316 -16.05 -22.15 22.73
CA ASP A 316 -15.57 -23.29 21.92
C ASP A 316 -16.50 -23.63 20.74
N LYS A 317 -16.50 -22.84 19.67
CA LYS A 317 -16.90 -23.42 18.38
C LYS A 317 -15.63 -23.95 17.74
N ASP A 318 -15.70 -25.18 17.24
CA ASP A 318 -14.59 -25.78 16.48
C ASP A 318 -14.38 -25.01 15.16
N GLN A 319 -13.52 -24.03 15.23
CA GLN A 319 -13.33 -23.00 14.18
C GLN A 319 -12.54 -23.54 12.99
N SER A 320 -11.79 -24.61 13.19
CA SER A 320 -11.13 -25.32 12.10
C SER A 320 -12.17 -25.93 11.16
N PHE A 321 -13.29 -26.37 11.71
CA PHE A 321 -14.43 -26.89 10.94
C PHE A 321 -15.10 -25.77 10.11
N VAL A 322 -15.30 -24.58 10.66
CA VAL A 322 -15.91 -23.44 9.93
C VAL A 322 -15.05 -23.06 8.73
N LEU A 323 -13.74 -22.93 8.91
CA LEU A 323 -12.84 -22.57 7.82
C LEU A 323 -12.76 -23.68 6.75
N GLN A 324 -12.76 -24.96 7.17
CA GLN A 324 -12.80 -26.09 6.25
C GLN A 324 -14.11 -26.12 5.46
N CYS A 325 -15.24 -25.89 6.13
CA CYS A 325 -16.56 -25.81 5.49
C CYS A 325 -16.59 -24.66 4.46
N VAL A 326 -16.15 -23.48 4.82
CA VAL A 326 -16.12 -22.33 3.91
C VAL A 326 -15.19 -22.57 2.71
N ASN A 327 -14.05 -23.23 2.92
CA ASN A 327 -13.13 -23.58 1.83
C ASN A 327 -13.69 -24.65 0.87
N SER A 328 -14.69 -25.42 1.29
CA SER A 328 -15.39 -26.40 0.44
C SER A 328 -16.50 -25.79 -0.43
N ILE A 329 -16.84 -24.51 -0.22
CA ILE A 329 -17.83 -23.81 -1.04
C ILE A 329 -17.23 -23.58 -2.44
N GLU A 330 -17.82 -24.20 -3.43
CA GLU A 330 -17.42 -24.09 -4.83
C GLU A 330 -18.62 -23.74 -5.70
N CYS A 331 -18.39 -22.85 -6.65
CA CYS A 331 -19.28 -22.62 -7.78
C CYS A 331 -18.52 -22.93 -9.06
N ASP A 332 -19.21 -23.32 -10.13
CA ASP A 332 -18.57 -23.44 -11.43
C ASP A 332 -17.97 -22.10 -11.85
N ALA A 333 -16.64 -22.05 -11.86
CA ALA A 333 -15.88 -20.84 -12.12
C ALA A 333 -16.10 -20.27 -13.55
N ASN A 334 -16.75 -21.06 -14.43
CA ASN A 334 -17.06 -20.64 -15.79
C ASN A 334 -18.43 -19.99 -15.94
N VAL A 335 -19.32 -20.19 -14.96
CA VAL A 335 -20.69 -19.64 -14.98
C VAL A 335 -20.94 -18.95 -13.63
N TRP A 336 -20.42 -17.74 -13.49
CA TRP A 336 -20.77 -16.90 -12.37
C TRP A 336 -22.10 -16.21 -12.65
N ASP A 337 -23.14 -16.64 -11.97
CA ASP A 337 -24.49 -16.08 -12.08
C ASP A 337 -25.09 -15.82 -10.69
N GLU A 338 -26.31 -15.30 -10.68
CA GLU A 338 -27.05 -15.03 -9.46
C GLU A 338 -27.25 -16.29 -8.61
N THR A 339 -27.44 -17.44 -9.22
CA THR A 339 -27.65 -18.72 -8.52
C THR A 339 -26.38 -19.11 -7.77
N CYS A 340 -25.25 -18.99 -8.41
CA CYS A 340 -23.95 -19.24 -7.80
C CYS A 340 -23.71 -18.30 -6.61
N LEU A 341 -24.00 -17.02 -6.76
CA LEU A 341 -23.88 -16.04 -5.66
C LEU A 341 -24.78 -16.39 -4.48
N ARG A 342 -26.05 -16.73 -4.72
CA ARG A 342 -27.00 -17.16 -3.68
C ARG A 342 -26.52 -18.39 -2.94
N ASN A 343 -26.08 -19.42 -3.67
CA ASN A 343 -25.57 -20.65 -3.09
C ASN A 343 -24.29 -20.42 -2.27
N THR A 344 -23.43 -19.52 -2.73
CA THR A 344 -22.24 -19.12 -2.00
C THR A 344 -22.56 -18.48 -0.66
N VAL A 345 -23.46 -17.50 -0.65
CA VAL A 345 -23.86 -16.81 0.59
C VAL A 345 -24.59 -17.78 1.54
N LEU A 346 -25.45 -18.62 0.99
CA LEU A 346 -26.15 -19.66 1.77
C LEU A 346 -25.16 -20.63 2.42
N GLY A 347 -24.17 -21.09 1.66
CA GLY A 347 -23.12 -21.97 2.17
C GLY A 347 -22.36 -21.35 3.34
N VAL A 348 -22.01 -20.06 3.27
CA VAL A 348 -21.36 -19.35 4.38
C VAL A 348 -22.27 -19.28 5.61
N LEU A 349 -23.57 -19.00 5.43
CA LEU A 349 -24.55 -19.01 6.54
C LEU A 349 -24.66 -20.40 7.18
N GLU A 350 -24.71 -21.46 6.38
CA GLU A 350 -24.76 -22.84 6.87
C GLU A 350 -23.50 -23.23 7.65
N CYS A 351 -22.29 -22.84 7.16
CA CYS A 351 -21.03 -23.09 7.85
C CYS A 351 -20.99 -22.41 9.24
N LEU A 352 -21.68 -21.30 9.40
CA LEU A 352 -21.79 -20.58 10.67
C LEU A 352 -22.98 -21.03 11.55
N ASN A 353 -23.74 -22.02 11.14
CA ASN A 353 -25.02 -22.41 11.75
C ASN A 353 -26.07 -21.26 11.77
N LEU A 354 -25.97 -20.37 10.80
CA LEU A 354 -26.91 -19.26 10.58
C LEU A 354 -27.90 -19.56 9.43
N GLY A 355 -28.13 -20.84 9.11
CA GLY A 355 -29.03 -21.25 8.03
C GLY A 355 -30.48 -20.79 8.24
N SER A 356 -30.88 -20.48 9.48
CA SER A 356 -32.15 -19.82 9.77
C SER A 356 -32.31 -18.44 9.15
N GLU A 357 -31.21 -17.78 8.77
CA GLU A 357 -31.17 -16.46 8.12
C GLU A 357 -31.28 -16.56 6.58
N ALA A 358 -31.41 -17.74 6.00
CA ALA A 358 -31.50 -17.94 4.54
C ALA A 358 -32.66 -17.14 3.89
N TRP A 359 -33.74 -16.90 4.64
CA TRP A 359 -34.86 -16.08 4.17
C TRP A 359 -34.47 -14.62 4.00
N LEU A 360 -33.62 -14.07 4.89
CA LEU A 360 -33.12 -12.70 4.79
C LEU A 360 -32.18 -12.56 3.57
N LEU A 361 -31.35 -13.56 3.30
CA LEU A 361 -30.55 -13.62 2.07
C LEU A 361 -31.45 -13.56 0.83
N ASN A 362 -32.51 -14.36 0.78
CA ASN A 362 -33.42 -14.37 -0.36
C ASN A 362 -34.10 -13.00 -0.54
N ALA A 363 -34.53 -12.38 0.54
CA ALA A 363 -35.10 -11.04 0.53
C ALA A 363 -34.10 -10.01 0.01
N TRP A 364 -32.86 -10.03 0.53
CA TRP A 364 -31.78 -9.15 0.09
C TRP A 364 -31.49 -9.28 -1.41
N MET A 365 -31.34 -10.50 -1.91
CA MET A 365 -31.07 -10.72 -3.33
C MET A 365 -32.25 -10.32 -4.22
N THR A 366 -33.48 -10.55 -3.76
CA THR A 366 -34.69 -10.08 -4.46
C THR A 366 -34.73 -8.57 -4.55
N ASP A 367 -34.38 -7.87 -3.46
CA ASP A 367 -34.36 -6.43 -3.44
C ASP A 367 -33.23 -5.85 -4.32
N LEU A 368 -32.05 -6.48 -4.34
CA LEU A 368 -30.98 -6.08 -5.26
C LEU A 368 -31.42 -6.17 -6.72
N ASP A 369 -32.09 -7.29 -7.13
CA ASP A 369 -32.66 -7.41 -8.48
C ASP A 369 -33.75 -6.37 -8.73
N PHE A 370 -34.63 -6.14 -7.74
CA PHE A 370 -35.72 -5.16 -7.81
C PHE A 370 -35.19 -3.72 -7.98
N ILE A 371 -34.09 -3.35 -7.32
CA ILE A 371 -33.44 -2.04 -7.43
C ILE A 371 -32.68 -1.92 -8.78
N GLY A 372 -32.60 -3.01 -9.54
CA GLY A 372 -31.91 -3.06 -10.82
C GLY A 372 -30.40 -3.22 -10.68
N PHE A 373 -29.96 -3.84 -9.57
CA PHE A 373 -28.56 -4.23 -9.43
C PHE A 373 -28.22 -5.22 -10.56
N LYS A 374 -27.30 -4.81 -11.40
CA LYS A 374 -26.70 -5.66 -12.42
C LYS A 374 -25.24 -5.80 -12.06
N GLY A 375 -24.94 -6.77 -11.20
CA GLY A 375 -23.55 -7.09 -10.91
C GLY A 375 -22.82 -7.36 -12.22
N SER A 376 -21.61 -6.86 -12.36
CA SER A 376 -20.76 -7.37 -13.42
C SER A 376 -20.35 -8.76 -12.96
N TYR A 377 -21.01 -9.78 -13.52
CA TYR A 377 -20.57 -11.17 -13.32
C TYR A 377 -19.25 -11.47 -14.07
N GLU A 378 -18.61 -10.43 -14.58
CA GLU A 378 -17.25 -10.49 -15.07
C GLU A 378 -16.30 -10.65 -13.88
N LYS A 379 -15.36 -11.57 -14.00
CA LYS A 379 -14.35 -11.77 -12.97
C LYS A 379 -13.65 -10.47 -12.67
N ALA A 380 -13.63 -10.09 -11.40
CA ALA A 380 -12.88 -8.92 -10.96
C ALA A 380 -11.44 -9.05 -11.46
N SER A 381 -10.99 -8.06 -12.21
CA SER A 381 -9.63 -8.05 -12.74
C SER A 381 -8.65 -8.03 -11.56
N GLU A 382 -7.68 -8.93 -11.58
CA GLU A 382 -6.57 -8.80 -10.63
C GLU A 382 -5.92 -7.43 -10.84
N PRO A 383 -5.49 -6.77 -9.75
CA PRO A 383 -4.88 -5.46 -9.86
C PRO A 383 -3.71 -5.51 -10.85
N THR A 384 -3.58 -4.48 -11.66
CA THR A 384 -2.48 -4.38 -12.64
C THR A 384 -1.16 -4.50 -11.89
N ARG A 385 -0.47 -5.63 -12.10
CA ARG A 385 0.80 -5.92 -11.45
C ARG A 385 1.90 -5.27 -12.26
N ASN A 386 2.69 -4.43 -11.64
CA ASN A 386 4.00 -4.13 -12.17
C ASN A 386 4.90 -5.36 -11.99
N LEU A 387 5.85 -5.54 -12.91
CA LEU A 387 6.80 -6.66 -12.94
C LEU A 387 7.78 -6.66 -11.75
N PHE A 388 7.53 -5.86 -10.72
CA PHE A 388 8.44 -5.66 -9.60
C PHE A 388 7.97 -6.44 -8.38
N GLY A 389 8.72 -7.47 -8.05
CA GLY A 389 8.55 -8.19 -6.80
C GLY A 389 9.37 -7.57 -5.68
N ILE A 390 8.89 -7.69 -4.45
CA ILE A 390 9.63 -7.32 -3.26
C ILE A 390 9.64 -8.51 -2.29
N SER A 391 10.84 -8.84 -1.77
CA SER A 391 11.00 -9.68 -0.60
C SER A 391 11.17 -8.75 0.60
N TYR A 392 10.08 -8.55 1.34
CA TYR A 392 10.04 -7.63 2.46
C TYR A 392 10.38 -8.37 3.75
N ASN A 393 11.54 -8.10 4.33
CA ASN A 393 12.08 -8.80 5.48
C ASN A 393 12.48 -7.89 6.66
N PHE A 394 12.11 -6.60 6.66
CA PHE A 394 12.44 -5.70 7.78
C PHE A 394 11.91 -6.21 9.13
N ASN A 395 10.72 -6.79 9.14
CA ASN A 395 10.16 -7.36 10.38
C ASN A 395 10.93 -8.61 10.83
N LYS A 396 11.33 -9.45 9.88
CA LYS A 396 12.14 -10.63 10.15
C LYS A 396 13.53 -10.25 10.67
N GLU A 397 14.15 -9.23 10.07
CA GLU A 397 15.40 -8.64 10.55
C GLU A 397 15.24 -8.15 12.00
N PHE A 398 14.16 -7.44 12.30
CA PHE A 398 13.90 -6.94 13.63
C PHE A 398 13.73 -8.07 14.67
N MET A 399 12.96 -9.12 14.34
CA MET A 399 12.77 -10.28 15.22
C MET A 399 14.09 -11.03 15.45
N MET A 400 14.91 -11.15 14.40
CA MET A 400 16.25 -11.72 14.49
C MET A 400 17.13 -10.92 15.45
N MET A 401 17.11 -9.59 15.39
CA MET A 401 17.88 -8.72 16.29
C MET A 401 17.49 -8.88 17.78
N GLN A 402 16.31 -9.40 18.08
CA GLN A 402 15.87 -9.72 19.44
C GLN A 402 16.26 -11.14 19.90
N ASN A 403 16.67 -11.99 18.98
CA ASN A 403 17.11 -13.36 19.25
C ASN A 403 18.63 -13.47 19.17
N ASN A 404 19.32 -13.38 20.30
CA ASN A 404 20.78 -13.38 20.35
C ASN A 404 21.43 -14.58 19.65
N SER A 405 20.81 -15.75 19.67
CA SER A 405 21.36 -16.95 19.01
C SER A 405 21.26 -16.88 17.49
N GLU A 406 20.15 -16.38 16.97
CA GLU A 406 19.95 -16.20 15.54
C GLU A 406 20.81 -15.06 14.99
N LEU A 407 20.87 -13.95 15.73
CA LEU A 407 21.74 -12.83 15.40
C LEU A 407 23.19 -13.25 15.31
N ALA A 408 23.70 -13.98 16.30
CA ALA A 408 25.08 -14.49 16.31
C ALA A 408 25.35 -15.46 15.12
N ARG A 409 24.38 -16.29 14.77
CA ARG A 409 24.48 -17.21 13.62
C ARG A 409 24.63 -16.44 12.29
N VAL A 410 23.76 -15.45 12.06
CA VAL A 410 23.80 -14.62 10.84
C VAL A 410 25.10 -13.80 10.80
N GLU A 411 25.50 -13.20 11.91
CA GLU A 411 26.74 -12.42 11.99
C GLU A 411 27.97 -13.30 11.71
N GLN A 412 28.01 -14.52 12.23
CA GLN A 412 29.06 -15.48 11.93
C GLN A 412 29.11 -15.84 10.44
N HIS A 413 27.94 -16.04 9.83
CA HIS A 413 27.86 -16.37 8.40
C HIS A 413 28.35 -15.22 7.51
N ILE A 414 27.90 -14.00 7.80
CA ILE A 414 28.33 -12.81 7.06
C ILE A 414 29.85 -12.60 7.25
N THR A 415 30.34 -12.70 8.48
CA THR A 415 31.78 -12.59 8.80
C THR A 415 32.60 -13.65 8.09
N LYS A 416 32.14 -14.89 8.00
CA LYS A 416 32.82 -15.97 7.26
C LYS A 416 32.91 -15.66 5.78
N ASN A 417 31.84 -15.12 5.17
CA ASN A 417 31.86 -14.72 3.76
C ASN A 417 32.82 -13.52 3.55
N PHE A 418 32.79 -12.57 4.47
CA PHE A 418 33.70 -11.42 4.46
C PHE A 418 35.17 -11.81 4.62
N SER A 419 35.48 -12.79 5.46
CA SER A 419 36.87 -13.26 5.69
C SER A 419 37.56 -13.84 4.45
N ARG A 420 36.79 -14.14 3.41
CA ARG A 420 37.35 -14.50 2.07
C ARG A 420 38.00 -13.29 1.37
N ILE A 421 37.58 -12.09 1.75
CA ILE A 421 38.08 -10.83 1.20
C ILE A 421 39.18 -10.26 2.09
N CYS A 422 38.89 -10.12 3.40
CA CYS A 422 39.79 -9.53 4.39
C CYS A 422 40.06 -10.51 5.53
N SER A 423 41.32 -10.73 5.83
CA SER A 423 41.79 -11.75 6.79
C SER A 423 41.52 -11.44 8.26
N SER A 424 41.22 -10.18 8.61
CA SER A 424 40.93 -9.76 9.99
C SER A 424 39.48 -9.41 10.13
N PRO A 425 38.66 -10.25 10.79
CA PRO A 425 37.28 -9.86 11.13
C PRO A 425 37.31 -8.71 12.14
N LEU A 426 36.48 -7.73 11.91
CA LEU A 426 36.27 -6.63 12.84
C LEU A 426 35.65 -7.19 14.14
N LYS A 427 36.15 -6.77 15.30
CA LYS A 427 35.77 -7.33 16.60
C LYS A 427 34.41 -6.88 17.14
N GLN A 428 33.75 -5.94 16.50
CA GLN A 428 32.52 -5.33 17.00
C GLN A 428 31.29 -5.86 16.27
N SER A 429 30.16 -5.90 17.02
CA SER A 429 28.84 -6.18 16.44
C SER A 429 28.52 -5.22 15.29
N MET A 430 28.02 -5.77 14.19
CA MET A 430 27.53 -4.98 13.05
C MET A 430 26.12 -4.45 13.24
N TRP A 431 25.43 -4.83 14.33
CA TRP A 431 24.03 -4.54 14.57
C TRP A 431 23.79 -3.37 15.53
N GLU A 432 24.71 -2.44 15.63
CA GLU A 432 24.58 -1.22 16.43
C GLU A 432 24.66 0.03 15.54
N PRO A 433 23.65 0.28 14.69
CA PRO A 433 23.69 1.34 13.70
C PRO A 433 23.61 2.74 14.35
N VAL A 434 24.34 3.69 13.77
CA VAL A 434 24.35 5.09 14.20
C VAL A 434 23.40 5.98 13.41
N ILE A 435 22.96 5.58 12.22
CA ILE A 435 22.00 6.27 11.38
C ILE A 435 20.69 5.48 11.39
N THR A 436 19.70 5.98 12.12
CA THR A 436 18.44 5.29 12.37
C THR A 436 17.25 5.83 11.59
N ASP A 437 17.45 6.92 10.86
CA ASP A 437 16.41 7.71 10.22
C ASP A 437 16.61 7.88 8.69
N ILE A 438 17.54 7.14 8.10
CA ILE A 438 17.77 7.09 6.64
C ILE A 438 17.61 5.63 6.19
N LEU A 439 16.86 5.41 5.10
CA LEU A 439 16.88 4.16 4.37
C LEU A 439 18.00 4.19 3.33
N LEU A 440 18.96 3.27 3.46
CA LEU A 440 19.97 3.03 2.43
C LEU A 440 19.41 2.07 1.38
N VAL A 441 19.39 2.48 0.11
CA VAL A 441 19.01 1.65 -1.04
C VAL A 441 20.27 1.32 -1.82
N VAL A 442 20.69 0.06 -1.76
CA VAL A 442 21.90 -0.44 -2.45
C VAL A 442 21.51 -1.07 -3.78
N ILE A 443 22.07 -0.56 -4.85
CA ILE A 443 21.78 -1.04 -6.21
C ILE A 443 22.75 -2.12 -6.60
N ILE A 444 22.24 -3.28 -6.99
CA ILE A 444 22.99 -4.41 -7.53
C ILE A 444 22.67 -4.54 -9.02
N ASN A 445 23.58 -4.11 -9.87
CA ASN A 445 23.34 -3.98 -11.31
C ASN A 445 23.12 -5.30 -12.06
N TYR A 446 23.70 -6.41 -11.56
CA TYR A 446 23.63 -7.72 -12.20
C TYR A 446 23.42 -8.81 -11.15
N GLU A 447 22.69 -9.86 -11.49
CA GLU A 447 22.43 -11.00 -10.59
C GLU A 447 23.72 -11.66 -10.07
N THR A 448 24.76 -11.71 -10.90
CA THR A 448 26.08 -12.25 -10.51
C THR A 448 26.75 -11.47 -9.37
N LEU A 449 26.28 -10.25 -9.10
CA LEU A 449 26.79 -9.40 -8.03
C LEU A 449 26.03 -9.55 -6.71
N TYR A 450 24.99 -10.40 -6.63
CA TYR A 450 24.34 -10.70 -5.35
C TYR A 450 25.33 -11.25 -4.31
N SER A 451 26.41 -11.88 -4.78
CA SER A 451 27.51 -12.32 -3.92
C SER A 451 28.25 -11.19 -3.18
N THR A 452 28.02 -9.93 -3.53
CA THR A 452 28.57 -8.78 -2.79
C THR A 452 27.69 -8.37 -1.60
N ILE A 453 26.45 -8.84 -1.51
CA ILE A 453 25.51 -8.46 -0.45
C ILE A 453 26.07 -8.75 0.95
N PRO A 454 26.67 -9.92 1.26
CA PRO A 454 27.27 -10.14 2.58
C PRO A 454 28.35 -9.12 2.95
N TYR A 455 29.13 -8.66 1.95
CA TYR A 455 30.11 -7.59 2.17
C TYR A 455 29.43 -6.25 2.47
N MET A 456 28.38 -5.90 1.72
CA MET A 456 27.62 -4.68 1.94
C MET A 456 26.92 -4.69 3.32
N GLU A 457 26.35 -5.83 3.72
CA GLU A 457 25.79 -6.01 5.07
C GLU A 457 26.86 -5.77 6.14
N TYR A 458 28.03 -6.43 5.99
CA TYR A 458 29.12 -6.31 6.95
C TYR A 458 29.61 -4.87 7.12
N VAL A 459 29.70 -4.11 6.03
CA VAL A 459 30.20 -2.74 6.02
C VAL A 459 29.12 -1.77 6.47
N HIS A 460 27.96 -1.76 5.82
CA HIS A 460 26.98 -0.69 5.96
C HIS A 460 26.01 -0.87 7.12
N ARG A 461 25.79 -2.10 7.61
CA ARG A 461 24.90 -2.34 8.75
C ARG A 461 25.35 -1.64 10.03
N ARG A 462 26.63 -1.37 10.20
CA ARG A 462 27.19 -0.59 11.32
C ARG A 462 26.73 0.87 11.34
N TYR A 463 26.36 1.39 10.17
CA TYR A 463 25.92 2.77 10.05
C TYR A 463 24.42 2.89 9.90
N PHE A 464 23.80 2.08 9.06
CA PHE A 464 22.39 2.21 8.70
C PHE A 464 21.53 1.13 9.37
N LYS A 465 20.53 1.58 10.10
CA LYS A 465 19.51 0.68 10.66
C LYS A 465 18.69 0.02 9.54
N TYR A 466 18.35 0.77 8.48
CA TYR A 466 17.50 0.31 7.41
C TYR A 466 18.28 0.24 6.10
N ILE A 467 18.41 -0.99 5.58
CA ILE A 467 19.06 -1.24 4.28
C ILE A 467 18.12 -2.06 3.42
N MET A 468 17.94 -1.62 2.18
CA MET A 468 17.20 -2.34 1.16
C MET A 468 18.07 -2.52 -0.08
N TYR A 469 18.06 -3.71 -0.63
CA TYR A 469 18.77 -4.00 -1.87
C TYR A 469 17.81 -3.95 -3.04
N CYS A 470 18.30 -3.51 -4.19
CA CYS A 470 17.55 -3.47 -5.42
C CYS A 470 18.34 -4.09 -6.56
N GLY A 471 17.72 -4.97 -7.32
CA GLY A 471 18.38 -5.67 -8.42
C GLY A 471 17.42 -6.17 -9.49
N PRO A 472 17.93 -6.83 -10.55
CA PRO A 472 17.14 -7.16 -11.73
C PRO A 472 16.11 -8.29 -11.53
N SER A 473 16.34 -9.24 -10.61
CA SER A 473 15.51 -10.43 -10.47
C SER A 473 15.28 -10.80 -9.02
N LEU A 474 14.02 -10.82 -8.59
CA LEU A 474 13.62 -11.29 -7.26
C LEU A 474 13.87 -12.80 -7.12
N ASP A 475 13.50 -13.60 -8.12
CA ASP A 475 13.62 -15.06 -8.04
C ASP A 475 15.09 -15.49 -7.91
N SER A 476 15.97 -14.86 -8.66
CA SER A 476 17.41 -15.10 -8.57
C SER A 476 17.98 -14.66 -7.21
N PHE A 477 17.46 -13.54 -6.66
CA PHE A 477 17.85 -13.10 -5.32
C PHE A 477 17.37 -14.08 -4.24
N VAL A 478 16.11 -14.52 -4.28
CA VAL A 478 15.56 -15.47 -3.29
C VAL A 478 16.38 -16.74 -3.29
N LYS A 479 16.64 -17.31 -4.47
CA LYS A 479 17.49 -18.51 -4.60
C LYS A 479 18.89 -18.29 -4.03
N TYR A 480 19.50 -17.13 -4.26
CA TYR A 480 20.81 -16.80 -3.68
C TYR A 480 20.71 -16.59 -2.16
N SER A 481 19.70 -15.88 -1.69
CA SER A 481 19.46 -15.57 -0.27
C SER A 481 19.31 -16.84 0.57
N ASP A 482 18.59 -17.85 0.06
CA ASP A 482 18.43 -19.15 0.73
C ASP A 482 19.79 -19.89 0.87
N GLN A 483 20.63 -19.83 -0.15
CA GLN A 483 21.96 -20.44 -0.13
C GLN A 483 22.96 -19.69 0.76
N ALA A 484 22.80 -18.37 0.85
CA ALA A 484 23.70 -17.46 1.54
C ALA A 484 23.22 -17.06 2.94
N ASP A 485 22.14 -17.67 3.45
CA ASP A 485 21.54 -17.37 4.76
C ASP A 485 21.24 -15.87 4.98
N LEU A 486 20.71 -15.23 3.93
CA LEU A 486 20.36 -13.81 3.92
C LEU A 486 18.84 -13.56 4.03
N GLY A 487 18.11 -14.47 4.68
CA GLY A 487 16.67 -14.40 4.81
C GLY A 487 16.13 -13.18 5.57
N HIS A 488 17.00 -12.40 6.23
CA HIS A 488 16.68 -11.12 6.88
C HIS A 488 16.74 -9.92 5.93
N VAL A 489 17.34 -10.07 4.75
CA VAL A 489 17.58 -8.97 3.81
C VAL A 489 16.30 -8.58 3.06
N THR A 490 15.96 -7.30 3.07
CA THR A 490 14.90 -6.75 2.24
C THR A 490 15.43 -6.45 0.83
N PHE A 491 14.73 -6.98 -0.18
CA PHE A 491 15.12 -6.85 -1.58
C PHE A 491 13.93 -6.44 -2.45
N VAL A 492 14.16 -5.57 -3.43
CA VAL A 492 13.19 -5.20 -4.45
C VAL A 492 13.75 -5.46 -5.85
N SER A 493 12.97 -6.11 -6.71
CA SER A 493 13.30 -6.16 -8.12
C SER A 493 12.70 -4.95 -8.83
N GLY A 494 13.50 -4.21 -9.58
CA GLY A 494 13.01 -2.96 -10.14
C GLY A 494 13.72 -2.47 -11.39
N MET A 495 14.69 -3.22 -11.88
CA MET A 495 15.47 -2.76 -13.01
C MET A 495 15.14 -3.53 -14.29
N THR A 496 14.19 -3.01 -15.06
CA THR A 496 13.76 -3.67 -16.31
C THR A 496 14.80 -3.61 -17.45
N ARG A 497 15.77 -2.69 -17.38
CA ARG A 497 16.83 -2.51 -18.41
C ARG A 497 18.16 -2.11 -17.77
N SER A 498 18.64 -2.90 -16.83
CA SER A 498 19.93 -2.69 -16.16
C SER A 498 20.09 -1.30 -15.51
N TRP A 499 21.32 -0.85 -15.31
CA TRP A 499 21.71 0.38 -14.63
C TRP A 499 21.09 1.69 -15.18
N LEU A 500 20.59 1.71 -16.42
CA LEU A 500 20.05 2.94 -17.05
C LEU A 500 18.93 3.62 -16.26
N PHE A 501 18.15 2.84 -15.49
CA PHE A 501 16.95 3.33 -14.80
C PHE A 501 16.94 3.01 -13.30
N MET A 502 18.10 2.83 -12.67
CA MET A 502 18.19 2.43 -11.26
C MET A 502 17.58 3.42 -10.27
N TYR A 503 17.23 4.64 -10.69
CA TYR A 503 16.46 5.56 -9.87
C TYR A 503 15.02 5.07 -9.55
N GLU A 504 14.52 4.07 -10.30
CA GLU A 504 13.27 3.37 -9.97
C GLU A 504 13.34 2.68 -8.60
N CYS A 505 14.51 2.21 -8.21
CA CYS A 505 14.70 1.54 -6.93
C CYS A 505 14.32 2.42 -5.74
N VAL A 506 14.75 3.69 -5.76
CA VAL A 506 14.34 4.66 -4.72
C VAL A 506 12.86 4.97 -4.81
N THR A 507 12.30 5.04 -6.01
CA THR A 507 10.85 5.21 -6.20
C THR A 507 10.07 4.09 -5.52
N HIS A 508 10.49 2.83 -5.69
CA HIS A 508 9.85 1.69 -5.02
C HIS A 508 10.02 1.74 -3.50
N ALA A 509 11.21 2.12 -3.03
CA ALA A 509 11.45 2.32 -1.60
C ALA A 509 10.54 3.41 -1.01
N MET A 510 10.38 4.52 -1.70
CA MET A 510 9.52 5.64 -1.28
C MET A 510 8.05 5.27 -1.23
N LYS A 511 7.59 4.41 -2.14
CA LYS A 511 6.21 3.92 -2.18
C LYS A 511 5.87 3.03 -0.99
N LEU A 512 6.85 2.45 -0.31
CA LEU A 512 6.66 1.74 0.97
C LEU A 512 6.30 2.69 2.12
N ARG A 513 6.53 4.00 1.97
CA ARG A 513 6.22 5.02 2.98
C ARG A 513 6.79 4.68 4.36
N LEU A 514 8.05 4.30 4.40
CA LEU A 514 8.74 3.96 5.64
C LEU A 514 8.92 5.22 6.51
N PRO A 515 8.96 5.08 7.84
CA PRO A 515 9.09 6.22 8.77
C PRO A 515 10.55 6.70 8.86
N VAL A 516 11.10 7.14 7.75
CA VAL A 516 12.47 7.65 7.63
C VAL A 516 12.45 9.14 7.25
N LYS A 517 13.51 9.86 7.55
CA LYS A 517 13.69 11.25 7.13
C LYS A 517 14.07 11.38 5.66
N GLY A 518 14.55 10.30 5.06
CA GLY A 518 14.88 10.29 3.65
C GLY A 518 15.53 8.99 3.17
N TYR A 519 15.82 8.98 1.89
CA TYR A 519 16.24 7.81 1.12
C TYR A 519 17.57 8.10 0.46
N MET A 520 18.58 7.28 0.74
CA MET A 520 19.89 7.39 0.15
C MET A 520 20.10 6.23 -0.80
N GLN A 521 20.41 6.50 -2.07
CA GLN A 521 20.80 5.49 -3.05
C GLN A 521 22.31 5.43 -3.18
N MET A 522 22.85 4.21 -3.32
CA MET A 522 24.22 3.98 -3.75
C MET A 522 24.34 2.73 -4.62
N GLY A 523 25.26 2.74 -5.59
CA GLY A 523 25.67 1.54 -6.32
C GLY A 523 26.52 0.62 -5.44
N GLU A 524 26.58 -0.69 -5.78
CA GLU A 524 27.42 -1.67 -5.09
C GLU A 524 28.92 -1.38 -5.23
N ASP A 525 29.31 -0.55 -6.19
CA ASP A 525 30.67 -0.14 -6.48
C ASP A 525 31.00 1.30 -6.04
N VAL A 526 30.18 1.87 -5.16
CA VAL A 526 30.45 3.19 -4.54
C VAL A 526 31.10 2.98 -3.18
N LEU A 527 32.30 3.47 -3.01
CA LEU A 527 32.97 3.55 -1.72
C LEU A 527 32.57 4.85 -1.04
N VAL A 528 31.97 4.78 0.15
CA VAL A 528 31.35 5.92 0.83
C VAL A 528 31.98 6.14 2.20
N ASN A 529 32.37 7.37 2.49
CA ASN A 529 32.78 7.81 3.82
C ASN A 529 31.54 8.21 4.65
N THR A 530 30.81 7.20 5.13
CA THR A 530 29.48 7.37 5.76
C THR A 530 29.51 8.27 6.98
N TRP A 531 30.62 8.33 7.72
CA TRP A 531 30.79 9.25 8.87
C TRP A 531 30.70 10.73 8.48
N LEU A 532 31.06 11.09 7.25
CA LEU A 532 30.90 12.45 6.74
C LEU A 532 29.45 12.75 6.34
N LEU A 533 28.71 11.72 5.90
CA LEU A 533 27.30 11.86 5.51
C LEU A 533 26.37 12.01 6.72
N ALA A 534 26.72 11.41 7.85
CA ALA A 534 25.89 11.43 9.06
C ALA A 534 25.59 12.86 9.57
N SER A 535 26.51 13.80 9.32
CA SER A 535 26.38 15.20 9.73
C SER A 535 25.71 16.11 8.70
N LEU A 536 25.38 15.61 7.52
CA LEU A 536 24.75 16.42 6.46
C LEU A 536 23.29 16.75 6.78
N PRO A 537 22.77 17.92 6.31
CA PRO A 537 21.39 18.31 6.53
C PRO A 537 20.42 17.37 5.82
N LYS A 538 19.54 16.71 6.62
CA LYS A 538 18.61 15.68 6.14
C LYS A 538 17.33 16.23 5.51
N ASP A 539 17.15 17.54 5.53
CA ASP A 539 16.09 18.29 4.86
C ASP A 539 16.48 18.78 3.45
N GLN A 540 17.72 18.51 3.03
CA GLN A 540 18.25 18.90 1.73
C GLN A 540 18.55 17.68 0.85
N ILE A 541 18.46 17.86 -0.47
CA ILE A 541 18.89 16.87 -1.45
C ILE A 541 20.42 16.83 -1.43
N TRP A 542 21.02 15.62 -1.40
CA TRP A 542 22.47 15.45 -1.58
C TRP A 542 22.77 14.84 -2.94
N ILE A 543 23.64 15.48 -3.69
CA ILE A 543 24.09 14.99 -5.00
C ILE A 543 25.60 15.21 -5.14
N PRO A 544 26.28 14.40 -5.95
CA PRO A 544 27.67 14.66 -6.29
C PRO A 544 27.83 16.08 -6.85
N GLY A 545 28.86 16.83 -6.50
CA GLY A 545 29.16 18.19 -7.02
C GLY A 545 29.73 18.14 -8.47
N GLY A 546 29.65 19.23 -9.26
CA GLY A 546 30.11 19.36 -10.68
C GLY A 546 29.18 18.64 -11.68
N PHE A 547 28.60 19.34 -12.59
CA PHE A 547 27.73 18.82 -13.64
C PHE A 547 28.09 19.42 -14.99
N THR A 548 27.77 18.72 -16.06
CA THR A 548 27.91 19.24 -17.42
C THR A 548 26.58 19.83 -17.88
N LYS A 549 26.60 21.08 -18.29
CA LYS A 549 25.45 21.80 -18.83
C LYS A 549 25.43 21.70 -20.34
N ARG A 550 24.30 21.33 -20.91
CA ARG A 550 24.09 21.15 -22.35
C ARG A 550 22.88 21.97 -22.82
N ASP A 551 22.92 22.48 -24.02
CA ASP A 551 21.75 23.06 -24.69
C ASP A 551 20.80 21.93 -25.06
N MET A 552 19.53 22.04 -24.68
CA MET A 552 18.51 20.99 -24.84
C MET A 552 18.23 20.69 -26.33
N TYR A 553 18.30 21.71 -27.17
CA TYR A 553 17.86 21.63 -28.57
C TYR A 553 19.01 21.56 -29.57
N LYS A 554 20.25 21.76 -29.12
CA LYS A 554 21.41 21.65 -29.99
C LYS A 554 21.82 20.19 -30.16
N ILE A 555 21.69 19.67 -31.39
CA ILE A 555 22.25 18.39 -31.77
C ILE A 555 23.77 18.55 -31.89
N ASN A 556 24.50 18.06 -30.91
CA ASN A 556 25.94 18.10 -30.94
C ASN A 556 26.48 16.81 -31.61
N LYS A 557 26.70 16.87 -32.92
CA LYS A 557 27.28 15.76 -33.71
C LYS A 557 28.70 15.36 -33.25
N LEU A 558 29.37 16.22 -32.50
CA LEU A 558 30.71 15.98 -31.95
C LEU A 558 30.68 15.39 -30.53
N GLU A 559 29.48 15.14 -29.97
CA GLU A 559 29.38 14.55 -28.64
C GLU A 559 29.87 13.11 -28.63
N LYS A 560 30.95 12.89 -27.90
CA LYS A 560 31.59 11.56 -27.77
C LYS A 560 30.79 10.63 -26.83
N TRP A 561 29.91 11.19 -26.02
CA TRP A 561 29.15 10.39 -25.10
C TRP A 561 27.93 9.76 -25.80
N TYR A 562 28.06 8.47 -26.11
CA TYR A 562 27.07 7.70 -26.86
C TYR A 562 25.64 7.85 -26.33
N HIS A 563 25.47 7.80 -25.00
CA HIS A 563 24.13 7.85 -24.40
C HIS A 563 23.41 9.18 -24.60
N TRP A 564 24.12 10.30 -24.80
CA TRP A 564 23.50 11.59 -25.11
C TRP A 564 22.66 11.54 -26.40
N ASN A 565 23.21 10.93 -27.43
CA ASN A 565 22.57 10.85 -28.74
C ASN A 565 21.63 9.65 -28.90
N SER A 566 21.52 8.80 -27.88
CA SER A 566 20.62 7.64 -27.87
C SER A 566 19.17 8.06 -27.53
N PRO A 567 18.17 7.20 -27.81
CA PRO A 567 16.78 7.46 -27.46
C PRO A 567 16.58 7.74 -25.95
N VAL A 568 17.37 7.11 -25.08
CA VAL A 568 17.29 7.27 -23.63
C VAL A 568 18.04 8.53 -23.12
N GLY A 569 18.72 9.26 -24.00
CA GLY A 569 19.44 10.49 -23.69
C GLY A 569 18.60 11.76 -23.92
N GLN A 570 19.08 12.61 -24.83
CA GLN A 570 18.46 13.91 -25.14
C GLN A 570 16.97 13.80 -25.49
N ARG A 571 16.59 12.82 -26.29
CA ARG A 571 15.20 12.64 -26.72
C ARG A 571 14.26 12.31 -25.55
N GLY A 572 14.70 11.42 -24.65
CA GLY A 572 13.90 11.05 -23.47
C GLY A 572 13.57 12.27 -22.62
N VAL A 573 14.56 13.10 -22.31
CA VAL A 573 14.35 14.29 -21.48
C VAL A 573 13.50 15.36 -22.19
N ILE A 574 13.66 15.56 -23.50
CA ILE A 574 12.81 16.49 -24.27
C ILE A 574 11.34 16.08 -24.18
N ASN A 575 11.05 14.79 -24.35
CA ASN A 575 9.70 14.27 -24.25
C ASN A 575 9.11 14.44 -22.83
N ALA A 576 9.91 14.21 -21.78
CA ALA A 576 9.50 14.44 -20.41
C ALA A 576 9.16 15.92 -20.15
N PHE A 577 9.99 16.86 -20.66
CA PHE A 577 9.68 18.29 -20.55
C PHE A 577 8.45 18.70 -21.36
N ALA A 578 8.21 18.11 -22.53
CA ALA A 578 6.99 18.35 -23.29
C ALA A 578 5.73 17.95 -22.50
N THR A 579 5.76 16.79 -21.86
CA THR A 579 4.67 16.33 -20.98
C THR A 579 4.47 17.26 -19.78
N LEU A 580 5.55 17.68 -19.10
CA LEU A 580 5.48 18.65 -18.00
C LEU A 580 4.87 19.98 -18.46
N THR A 581 5.29 20.47 -19.65
CA THR A 581 4.79 21.74 -20.18
C THR A 581 3.29 21.65 -20.46
N ASN A 582 2.83 20.59 -21.12
CA ASN A 582 1.41 20.37 -21.40
C ASN A 582 0.59 20.27 -20.09
N SER A 583 1.05 19.48 -19.12
CA SER A 583 0.38 19.34 -17.82
C SER A 583 0.35 20.65 -17.01
N SER A 584 1.28 21.58 -17.23
CA SER A 584 1.31 22.88 -16.57
C SER A 584 0.32 23.91 -17.16
N VAL A 585 -0.16 23.69 -18.38
CA VAL A 585 -1.05 24.61 -19.13
C VAL A 585 -2.51 24.17 -19.05
N SER A 586 -2.77 22.89 -19.11
CA SER A 586 -4.13 22.34 -19.11
C SER A 586 -4.27 21.17 -18.16
N VAL A 587 -5.44 21.05 -17.56
CA VAL A 587 -5.83 19.86 -16.81
C VAL A 587 -6.27 18.82 -17.86
N PRO A 588 -5.68 17.61 -17.88
CA PRO A 588 -6.05 16.58 -18.85
C PRO A 588 -7.52 16.18 -18.72
N ASP A 589 -8.24 16.14 -19.85
CA ASP A 589 -9.60 15.62 -19.90
C ASP A 589 -9.60 14.10 -19.63
N GLY A 590 -10.60 13.60 -18.90
CA GLY A 590 -10.80 12.16 -18.63
C GLY A 590 -10.03 11.60 -17.45
N THR A 591 -9.26 12.40 -16.73
CA THR A 591 -8.65 12.02 -15.45
C THR A 591 -9.46 12.55 -14.27
N SER A 592 -9.32 11.95 -13.09
CA SER A 592 -9.95 12.51 -11.90
C SER A 592 -9.47 13.95 -11.68
N ARG A 593 -10.40 14.83 -11.33
CA ARG A 593 -10.11 16.25 -11.14
C ARG A 593 -9.00 16.49 -10.11
N ALA A 594 -8.96 15.67 -9.06
CA ALA A 594 -7.95 15.78 -8.00
C ALA A 594 -6.55 15.40 -8.51
N PHE A 595 -6.41 14.28 -9.23
CA PHE A 595 -5.14 13.85 -9.82
C PHE A 595 -4.63 14.84 -10.88
N ALA A 596 -5.53 15.30 -11.73
CA ALA A 596 -5.21 16.28 -12.75
C ALA A 596 -4.72 17.60 -12.16
N LEU A 597 -5.35 18.08 -11.06
CA LEU A 597 -4.90 19.25 -10.32
C LEU A 597 -3.54 19.02 -9.65
N LYS A 598 -3.33 17.86 -9.00
CA LYS A 598 -2.04 17.51 -8.38
C LYS A 598 -0.92 17.50 -9.41
N SER A 599 -1.14 16.86 -10.56
CA SER A 599 -0.20 16.84 -11.69
C SER A 599 0.08 18.22 -12.26
N HIS A 600 -0.95 19.06 -12.40
CA HIS A 600 -0.81 20.45 -12.86
C HIS A 600 0.05 21.28 -11.91
N TYR A 601 -0.24 21.26 -10.60
CA TYR A 601 0.54 22.00 -9.60
C TYR A 601 1.98 21.50 -9.50
N PHE A 602 2.19 20.20 -9.55
CA PHE A 602 3.51 19.59 -9.60
C PHE A 602 4.30 20.09 -10.81
N ALA A 603 3.74 19.96 -12.02
CA ALA A 603 4.42 20.35 -13.26
C ALA A 603 4.78 21.84 -13.27
N LYS A 604 3.86 22.70 -12.84
CA LYS A 604 4.09 24.16 -12.73
C LYS A 604 5.23 24.48 -11.76
N ARG A 605 5.24 23.86 -10.57
CA ARG A 605 6.28 24.05 -9.57
C ARG A 605 7.62 23.52 -10.06
N PHE A 606 7.65 22.32 -10.63
CA PHE A 606 8.85 21.68 -11.17
C PHE A 606 9.51 22.56 -12.26
N LEU A 607 8.74 22.99 -13.23
CA LEU A 607 9.24 23.86 -14.31
C LEU A 607 9.73 25.22 -13.78
N SER A 608 9.04 25.81 -12.80
CA SER A 608 9.44 27.06 -12.17
C SER A 608 10.78 26.94 -11.47
N ASN A 609 10.97 25.88 -10.66
CA ASN A 609 12.24 25.60 -9.98
C ASN A 609 13.36 25.35 -10.98
N TYR A 610 13.10 24.52 -11.98
CA TYR A 610 14.09 24.18 -13.01
C TYR A 610 14.53 25.41 -13.81
N LYS A 611 13.58 26.26 -14.22
CA LYS A 611 13.85 27.54 -14.88
C LYS A 611 14.70 28.48 -14.03
N SER A 612 14.37 28.58 -12.76
CA SER A 612 15.12 29.41 -11.81
C SER A 612 16.56 28.93 -11.60
N ASN A 613 16.75 27.60 -11.55
CA ASN A 613 18.06 26.99 -11.28
C ASN A 613 19.00 26.99 -12.49
N LEU A 614 18.46 26.75 -13.70
CA LEU A 614 19.28 26.43 -14.90
C LEU A 614 18.86 27.18 -16.16
N GLY A 615 17.61 27.61 -16.24
CA GLY A 615 16.98 28.11 -17.48
C GLY A 615 16.33 26.97 -18.30
N VAL A 616 15.32 27.31 -19.08
CA VAL A 616 14.44 26.33 -19.78
C VAL A 616 15.11 25.56 -20.92
N ASN A 617 16.19 26.08 -21.49
CA ASN A 617 16.81 25.52 -22.69
C ASN A 617 18.02 24.63 -22.39
N TYR A 618 18.28 24.37 -21.13
CA TYR A 618 19.47 23.62 -20.74
C TYR A 618 19.13 22.34 -20.02
N ILE A 619 19.91 21.31 -20.27
CA ILE A 619 19.91 20.04 -19.56
C ILE A 619 21.25 19.92 -18.83
N ILE A 620 21.21 19.25 -17.71
CA ILE A 620 22.42 18.86 -16.99
C ILE A 620 22.53 17.34 -16.94
N HIS A 621 23.75 16.87 -16.98
CA HIS A 621 24.03 15.45 -16.79
C HIS A 621 25.27 15.24 -15.91
N ARG A 622 25.29 14.10 -15.22
CA ARG A 622 26.37 13.70 -14.34
C ARG A 622 26.24 12.23 -13.92
N ALA A 623 27.37 11.60 -13.53
CA ALA A 623 27.36 10.35 -12.78
C ALA A 623 26.63 10.54 -11.44
N THR A 624 25.58 9.74 -11.19
CA THR A 624 24.63 9.89 -10.09
C THR A 624 24.41 8.60 -9.33
N ASP A 625 25.46 7.82 -9.14
CA ASP A 625 25.42 6.53 -8.45
C ASP A 625 25.24 6.69 -6.93
N LEU A 626 25.38 7.89 -6.40
CA LEU A 626 25.14 8.25 -5.01
C LEU A 626 24.28 9.52 -4.94
N PHE A 627 23.16 9.46 -4.22
CA PHE A 627 22.34 10.63 -3.92
C PHE A 627 21.43 10.37 -2.71
N TYR A 628 20.87 11.44 -2.16
CA TYR A 628 19.88 11.40 -1.07
C TYR A 628 18.71 12.33 -1.37
N ILE A 629 17.49 11.86 -1.09
CA ILE A 629 16.24 12.62 -1.22
C ILE A 629 15.55 12.63 0.15
N PRO A 630 15.23 13.81 0.72
CA PRO A 630 14.46 13.91 1.95
C PRO A 630 13.02 13.44 1.75
N ASP A 631 12.43 12.81 2.79
CA ASP A 631 11.07 12.25 2.73
C ASP A 631 10.00 13.30 2.43
N VAL A 632 10.21 14.56 2.83
CA VAL A 632 9.32 15.68 2.49
C VAL A 632 9.14 15.88 0.98
N LEU A 633 10.08 15.42 0.15
CA LEU A 633 10.01 15.46 -1.32
C LEU A 633 9.57 14.13 -1.94
N ARG A 634 9.17 13.16 -1.14
CA ARG A 634 8.83 11.79 -1.58
C ARG A 634 7.83 11.77 -2.73
N ASP A 635 6.66 12.36 -2.53
CA ASP A 635 5.57 12.28 -3.52
C ASP A 635 5.94 13.01 -4.82
N ASP A 636 6.61 14.14 -4.72
CA ASP A 636 7.11 14.87 -5.88
C ASP A 636 8.21 14.09 -6.62
N TYR A 637 9.10 13.41 -5.89
CA TYR A 637 10.12 12.57 -6.49
C TYR A 637 9.50 11.37 -7.22
N ILE A 638 8.51 10.72 -6.62
CA ILE A 638 7.76 9.62 -7.26
C ILE A 638 7.16 10.10 -8.58
N MET A 639 6.43 11.21 -8.58
CA MET A 639 5.83 11.77 -9.80
C MET A 639 6.88 12.11 -10.86
N ALA A 640 7.99 12.74 -10.47
CA ALA A 640 9.07 13.07 -11.39
C ALA A 640 9.73 11.81 -11.95
N SER A 641 10.11 10.87 -11.10
CA SER A 641 10.83 9.66 -11.52
C SER A 641 9.99 8.79 -12.45
N GLU A 642 8.70 8.62 -12.17
CA GLU A 642 7.78 7.90 -13.04
C GLU A 642 7.63 8.58 -14.42
N LEU A 643 7.52 9.90 -14.45
CA LEU A 643 7.46 10.65 -15.70
C LEU A 643 8.73 10.48 -16.52
N PHE A 644 9.92 10.65 -15.93
CA PHE A 644 11.18 10.48 -16.63
C PHE A 644 11.39 9.03 -17.08
N ARG A 645 10.88 8.07 -16.28
CA ARG A 645 10.89 6.66 -16.62
C ARG A 645 9.96 6.33 -17.80
N GLN A 646 8.76 6.89 -17.82
CA GLN A 646 7.82 6.76 -18.93
C GLN A 646 8.45 7.17 -20.27
N HIS A 647 9.30 8.19 -20.25
CA HIS A 647 10.04 8.67 -21.40
C HIS A 647 11.44 8.05 -21.55
N GLU A 648 11.70 6.95 -20.82
CA GLU A 648 12.96 6.20 -20.88
C GLU A 648 14.21 7.07 -20.73
N THR A 649 14.18 8.07 -19.86
CA THR A 649 15.33 8.95 -19.63
C THR A 649 16.35 8.27 -18.72
N MET A 650 17.59 8.14 -19.16
CA MET A 650 18.63 7.48 -18.38
C MET A 650 19.01 8.25 -17.10
N ILE A 651 19.47 7.52 -16.09
CA ILE A 651 19.76 8.03 -14.74
C ILE A 651 20.67 9.26 -14.71
N GLU A 652 21.77 9.27 -15.46
CA GLU A 652 22.75 10.37 -15.45
C GLU A 652 22.19 11.69 -16.00
N ILE A 653 21.03 11.67 -16.66
CA ILE A 653 20.28 12.84 -17.10
C ILE A 653 19.06 13.05 -16.22
N ALA A 654 18.26 12.00 -15.99
CA ALA A 654 17.00 12.09 -15.25
C ALA A 654 17.22 12.65 -13.83
N LEU A 655 18.13 12.08 -13.05
CA LEU A 655 18.32 12.47 -11.66
C LEU A 655 18.77 13.93 -11.48
N PRO A 656 19.83 14.42 -12.17
CA PRO A 656 20.19 15.83 -12.04
C PRO A 656 19.04 16.76 -12.42
N VAL A 657 18.26 16.42 -13.45
CA VAL A 657 17.10 17.22 -13.87
C VAL A 657 16.00 17.18 -12.82
N ILE A 658 15.68 16.00 -12.28
CA ILE A 658 14.70 15.83 -11.21
C ILE A 658 15.09 16.66 -9.99
N HIS A 659 16.32 16.56 -9.51
CA HIS A 659 16.79 17.28 -8.33
C HIS A 659 16.62 18.80 -8.47
N TYR A 660 16.96 19.35 -9.64
CA TYR A 660 16.81 20.80 -9.88
C TYR A 660 15.36 21.23 -10.16
N GLY A 661 14.49 20.30 -10.54
CA GLY A 661 13.05 20.54 -10.63
C GLY A 661 12.34 20.48 -9.28
N LEU A 662 12.82 19.62 -8.37
CA LEU A 662 12.19 19.45 -7.05
C LEU A 662 12.59 20.53 -6.05
N SER A 663 13.81 21.07 -6.11
CA SER A 663 14.33 21.95 -5.08
C SER A 663 15.07 23.16 -5.67
N ASN A 664 15.12 24.25 -4.91
CA ASN A 664 15.99 25.36 -5.24
C ASN A 664 17.47 24.94 -5.06
N ARG A 665 18.33 25.39 -5.95
CA ARG A 665 19.78 25.11 -5.91
C ARG A 665 20.43 25.43 -4.55
N LYS A 666 19.89 26.40 -3.80
CA LYS A 666 20.37 26.74 -2.45
C LYS A 666 20.09 25.66 -1.41
N ASN A 667 19.11 24.80 -1.66
CA ASN A 667 18.70 23.71 -0.77
C ASN A 667 19.25 22.35 -1.24
N VAL A 668 20.39 22.35 -1.94
CA VAL A 668 21.07 21.16 -2.42
C VAL A 668 22.47 21.13 -1.81
N THR A 669 22.77 20.03 -1.14
CA THR A 669 24.12 19.73 -0.60
C THR A 669 24.95 19.00 -1.63
N TYR A 670 26.09 19.55 -1.98
CA TYR A 670 27.00 18.94 -2.96
C TYR A 670 28.02 18.04 -2.29
N LEU A 671 28.00 16.75 -2.66
CA LEU A 671 28.95 15.76 -2.18
C LEU A 671 30.29 15.94 -2.92
N LYS A 672 31.38 16.00 -2.15
CA LYS A 672 32.73 15.95 -2.70
C LYS A 672 33.11 14.51 -2.97
N GLY A 673 33.63 14.18 -4.13
CA GLY A 673 34.05 12.82 -4.45
C GLY A 673 34.72 12.71 -5.79
N ALA A 674 35.25 11.52 -6.07
CA ALA A 674 35.91 11.19 -7.31
C ALA A 674 35.04 10.24 -8.15
N SER A 675 34.68 10.65 -9.38
CA SER A 675 34.11 9.76 -10.39
C SER A 675 35.23 9.38 -11.37
N LEU A 676 35.55 8.10 -11.39
CA LEU A 676 36.74 7.57 -12.09
C LEU A 676 36.37 7.03 -13.47
N TRP A 677 37.21 7.27 -14.45
CA TRP A 677 37.00 6.84 -15.83
C TRP A 677 38.26 6.12 -16.40
N ALA A 678 38.03 5.24 -17.36
CA ALA A 678 39.07 4.52 -18.07
C ALA A 678 40.11 3.87 -17.12
N GLN A 679 41.39 4.21 -17.23
CA GLN A 679 42.48 3.64 -16.46
C GLN A 679 42.42 3.95 -14.96
N ASP A 680 41.79 5.07 -14.57
CA ASP A 680 41.64 5.46 -13.16
C ASP A 680 40.82 4.44 -12.34
N ARG A 681 39.94 3.71 -13.01
CA ARG A 681 39.12 2.64 -12.39
C ARG A 681 39.94 1.44 -11.92
N LEU A 682 41.18 1.26 -12.44
CA LEU A 682 42.03 0.15 -12.08
C LEU A 682 42.74 0.33 -10.74
N ARG A 683 42.93 1.58 -10.31
CA ARG A 683 43.55 1.94 -9.04
C ARG A 683 42.78 2.99 -8.28
N PRO A 684 41.53 2.70 -7.89
CA PRO A 684 40.64 3.70 -7.27
C PRO A 684 41.17 4.22 -5.92
N TRP A 685 42.00 3.46 -5.23
CA TRP A 685 42.64 3.85 -3.96
C TRP A 685 43.58 5.04 -4.09
N THR A 686 44.17 5.30 -5.26
CA THR A 686 45.02 6.48 -5.48
C THR A 686 44.24 7.81 -5.35
N TYR A 687 42.93 7.76 -5.45
CA TYR A 687 42.03 8.91 -5.31
C TYR A 687 41.46 9.07 -3.90
N TYR A 688 41.81 8.17 -2.98
CA TYR A 688 41.30 8.17 -1.61
C TYR A 688 42.24 8.93 -0.64
N HIS A 689 43.07 9.84 -1.14
CA HIS A 689 44.03 10.60 -0.31
C HIS A 689 43.37 11.70 0.52
N ASP A 690 42.28 12.27 0.05
CA ASP A 690 41.56 13.31 0.77
C ASP A 690 40.55 12.68 1.76
N THR A 691 40.86 12.80 3.04
CA THR A 691 39.98 12.33 4.10
C THR A 691 38.65 13.10 4.18
N GLY A 692 38.53 14.25 3.49
CA GLY A 692 37.31 15.07 3.39
C GLY A 692 36.38 14.70 2.22
N ILE A 693 36.71 13.69 1.41
CA ILE A 693 35.81 13.23 0.33
C ILE A 693 34.71 12.35 0.88
N HIS A 694 33.51 12.48 0.30
CA HIS A 694 32.34 11.71 0.69
C HIS A 694 32.31 10.36 -0.01
N PHE A 695 32.78 10.25 -1.26
CA PHE A 695 32.73 9.02 -2.04
C PHE A 695 33.81 8.91 -3.11
N VAL A 696 34.08 7.66 -3.52
CA VAL A 696 34.83 7.29 -4.74
C VAL A 696 34.01 6.28 -5.53
N HIS A 697 33.84 6.49 -6.85
CA HIS A 697 33.08 5.62 -7.75
C HIS A 697 33.68 5.57 -9.15
N PRO A 698 33.77 4.41 -9.82
CA PRO A 698 33.49 3.08 -9.27
C PRO A 698 34.65 2.46 -8.54
N VAL A 699 34.35 1.71 -7.49
CA VAL A 699 35.30 0.86 -6.75
C VAL A 699 34.76 -0.58 -6.79
N LYS A 700 35.09 -1.30 -7.86
CA LYS A 700 34.61 -2.68 -8.06
C LYS A 700 35.37 -3.63 -7.16
N LEU A 701 34.70 -4.12 -6.12
CA LEU A 701 35.32 -4.95 -5.07
C LEU A 701 36.17 -6.09 -5.64
N LYS A 702 35.65 -6.87 -6.59
CA LYS A 702 36.37 -7.96 -7.24
C LYS A 702 37.68 -7.51 -7.94
N MET A 703 37.64 -6.33 -8.57
CA MET A 703 38.84 -5.80 -9.25
C MET A 703 39.88 -5.33 -8.24
N VAL A 704 39.41 -4.63 -7.20
CA VAL A 704 40.32 -4.09 -6.16
C VAL A 704 40.98 -5.22 -5.38
N THR A 705 40.23 -6.24 -4.98
CA THR A 705 40.73 -7.36 -4.17
C THR A 705 41.59 -8.37 -4.95
N ASN A 706 41.66 -8.25 -6.28
CA ASN A 706 42.59 -9.06 -7.10
C ASN A 706 44.06 -8.61 -7.02
N SER A 707 44.32 -7.40 -6.52
CA SER A 707 45.69 -6.91 -6.28
C SER A 707 45.96 -6.84 -4.78
N THR A 708 47.21 -7.07 -4.38
CA THR A 708 47.64 -6.94 -2.99
C THR A 708 47.43 -5.53 -2.48
N GLU A 709 47.85 -4.52 -3.25
CA GLU A 709 47.68 -3.10 -2.90
C GLU A 709 46.21 -2.73 -2.70
N GLY A 710 45.32 -3.20 -3.58
CA GLY A 710 43.88 -2.93 -3.46
C GLY A 710 43.23 -3.66 -2.29
N LYS A 711 43.69 -4.89 -2.00
CA LYS A 711 43.23 -5.64 -0.84
C LYS A 711 43.66 -4.96 0.47
N ASP A 712 44.92 -4.54 0.57
CA ASP A 712 45.47 -3.81 1.71
C ASP A 712 44.73 -2.48 1.90
N PHE A 713 44.43 -1.79 0.80
CA PHE A 713 43.63 -0.58 0.85
C PHE A 713 42.23 -0.84 1.45
N ILE A 714 41.50 -1.81 0.94
CA ILE A 714 40.13 -2.11 1.44
C ILE A 714 40.17 -2.57 2.90
N CYS A 715 41.06 -3.52 3.22
CA CYS A 715 41.03 -4.21 4.50
C CYS A 715 41.69 -3.39 5.63
N GLU A 716 42.87 -2.81 5.35
CA GLU A 716 43.70 -2.17 6.38
C GLU A 716 43.44 -0.65 6.43
N THR A 717 43.21 -0.01 5.28
CA THR A 717 43.05 1.45 5.24
C THR A 717 41.61 1.87 5.38
N TYR A 718 40.76 1.42 4.46
CA TYR A 718 39.36 1.89 4.41
C TYR A 718 38.53 1.33 5.55
N LEU A 719 38.49 0.01 5.72
CA LEU A 719 37.62 -0.62 6.74
C LEU A 719 38.06 -0.32 8.16
N SER A 720 39.36 -0.26 8.42
CA SER A 720 39.87 0.11 9.73
C SER A 720 39.41 1.51 10.11
N LYS A 721 39.50 2.47 9.20
CA LYS A 721 39.00 3.82 9.39
C LYS A 721 37.45 3.84 9.51
N TYR A 722 36.77 3.10 8.67
CA TYR A 722 35.30 3.01 8.66
C TYR A 722 34.73 2.59 10.02
N VAL A 723 35.34 1.61 10.66
CA VAL A 723 34.97 1.14 12.00
C VAL A 723 35.30 2.17 13.06
N LYS A 724 36.51 2.70 13.06
CA LYS A 724 36.94 3.73 14.02
C LYS A 724 36.00 4.95 14.01
N GLU A 725 35.63 5.42 12.84
CA GLU A 725 34.73 6.57 12.72
C GLU A 725 33.31 6.25 13.17
N SER A 726 32.82 4.98 12.99
CA SER A 726 31.52 4.57 13.53
C SER A 726 31.50 4.64 15.06
N ASP A 727 32.60 4.23 15.72
CA ASP A 727 32.73 4.30 17.17
C ASP A 727 32.77 5.74 17.67
N VAL A 728 33.48 6.62 16.97
CA VAL A 728 33.52 8.05 17.29
C VAL A 728 32.12 8.67 17.16
N LEU A 729 31.34 8.30 16.16
CA LEU A 729 29.96 8.79 16.00
C LEU A 729 29.05 8.29 17.13
N ARG A 730 29.15 7.01 17.55
CA ARG A 730 28.37 6.48 18.68
C ARG A 730 28.64 7.22 19.99
N LEU A 731 29.86 7.65 20.21
CA LEU A 731 30.21 8.41 21.41
C LEU A 731 29.68 9.86 21.37
N LYS A 732 29.30 10.38 20.21
CA LYS A 732 28.77 11.74 20.00
C LYS A 732 27.26 11.83 20.01
N LEU A 733 26.58 10.71 19.76
CA LEU A 733 25.11 10.57 19.78
C LEU A 733 24.63 10.04 21.11
#